data_825acd64319314e080074dbeae980f04
#
_entry.id   825acd64319314e080074dbeae980f04
#
_cell.length_a   1.000
_cell.length_b   1.000
_cell.length_c   1.000
_cell.angle_alpha   90.00
_cell.angle_beta   90.00
_cell.angle_gamma   90.00
#
_symmetry.space_group_name_H-M   'P 1'
#
loop_
_entity.id
_entity.type
_entity.pdbx_description
1 polymer ?
#
loop_
_entity_poly.entity_id
_entity_poly.type
_entity_poly.pdbx_seq_one_letter_code
_entity_poly.pdbx_strand_id
1 'polypeptide(L)'
;MPSRVLSLLCMVSFGAAAYAGSAKTIPSYGQVSPSFEVNRGQTDARVEFLSRGPGYTVFLMSNQAVLSLKRGTRSQTVTMRFAGSNARPSITGLHSLPGKTNYFIGNEPRNWRTNIPTYSEVLYRHIYPSIDLLYHANQRQLEFDVRVAPHADPNIIEFSFTGSRALRVADNGDLLVTIDDGELRFCRPHLYQSRGARRQALPDGSYVLIGERVKFSLPSYDRTQTLVIDPMLGYSTFLGGSADSFGNAIAVDSAGHAYVAGGTTSSDFPATSGSYQQTYGGDNGGGYQGVIGDVFVTKLDVAGRRVIYSTYIGGSGGEDAYGIALDASGNAYLTGGTNSLDFPVTPGVWQPVCCGLTDVFVTKLNSTGSSLIYSTHVGVGGEGTRGFGIAIDGKGAAYVTGNAGPGFPTTPGALKTECNCFTDGYVTKLNPQGSNADYSTFLGGSSVDFGEAIAVDTTGKAFVTGYSSSGDFPTTPSAFQLTNKGGVDAFVSVLNQNGSALAYSTLLGGSGNEEGYKIAVNHGKAYLTGYTGSTDFPVTAGALQTTYGGGSSDAYVAKIDPSKSGSASLVYATFLGGSGDENLNDFQRDILAVDNAGNVYLTGATTSTDFPILHPTQATSGGGWDAYVTALDKTGSRLRFSTYLGGSGDDFGRGIAFQSGGIYITGQTYSVDFPTTSGAFQSGFTGTSDAFVTKIGNKLSQ
;
A
#
# COMPACT_ATOMS: atom_id res chain seq x y z
N MET A 1 -22.88 1.14 29.29
CA MET A 1 -23.19 0.58 27.98
C MET A 1 -22.43 1.42 26.96
N PRO A 2 -21.46 0.90 26.23
CA PRO A 2 -20.71 1.71 25.29
C PRO A 2 -21.58 2.05 24.08
N SER A 3 -21.68 3.33 23.77
CA SER A 3 -22.31 3.86 22.56
C SER A 3 -21.47 3.44 21.35
N ARG A 4 -22.05 2.63 20.46
CA ARG A 4 -21.41 2.24 19.19
C ARG A 4 -21.54 3.40 18.20
N VAL A 5 -20.40 3.96 17.82
CA VAL A 5 -20.27 4.97 16.77
C VAL A 5 -20.46 4.30 15.42
N LEU A 6 -21.35 4.84 14.59
CA LEU A 6 -21.57 4.40 13.21
C LEU A 6 -21.00 5.48 12.30
N SER A 7 -19.97 5.15 11.51
CA SER A 7 -19.31 6.10 10.60
C SER A 7 -20.04 6.15 9.26
N LEU A 8 -20.36 7.37 8.78
CA LEU A 8 -20.95 7.59 7.46
C LEU A 8 -20.34 8.84 6.80
N LEU A 9 -19.91 8.64 5.64
CA LEU A 9 -19.26 9.47 4.63
C LEU A 9 -17.75 9.42 4.61
N CYS A 10 -17.20 8.62 5.40
CA CYS A 10 -16.16 7.75 4.96
C CYS A 10 -16.65 6.32 4.99
N MET A 11 -17.73 5.94 5.72
CA MET A 11 -18.26 4.57 5.73
C MET A 11 -19.70 4.50 6.24
N VAL A 12 -20.58 3.79 5.52
CA VAL A 12 -21.75 3.14 6.10
C VAL A 12 -21.41 1.66 6.28
N SER A 13 -20.79 1.27 7.38
CA SER A 13 -20.56 -0.12 7.72
C SER A 13 -21.58 -0.58 8.76
N PHE A 14 -22.35 -1.63 8.43
CA PHE A 14 -23.22 -2.31 9.39
C PHE A 14 -22.55 -3.60 9.81
N GLY A 15 -22.06 -3.66 11.03
CA GLY A 15 -21.62 -4.93 11.64
C GLY A 15 -22.81 -5.86 11.85
N ALA A 16 -22.86 -6.97 11.14
CA ALA A 16 -23.80 -8.05 11.37
C ALA A 16 -23.25 -8.95 12.48
N ALA A 17 -23.90 -8.96 13.66
CA ALA A 17 -23.67 -10.01 14.63
C ALA A 17 -24.32 -11.31 14.12
N ALA A 18 -23.52 -12.34 13.87
CA ALA A 18 -23.98 -13.65 13.45
C ALA A 18 -24.74 -14.34 14.61
N TYR A 19 -26.00 -14.68 14.40
CA TYR A 19 -26.71 -15.70 15.13
C TYR A 19 -26.65 -16.99 14.31
N ALA A 20 -26.07 -18.03 14.88
CA ALA A 20 -26.01 -19.35 14.29
C ALA A 20 -27.40 -19.98 14.28
N GLY A 21 -27.98 -20.11 13.12
CA GLY A 21 -29.13 -20.93 12.83
C GLY A 21 -28.96 -21.53 11.46
N SER A 22 -28.92 -22.88 11.37
CA SER A 22 -28.72 -23.62 10.13
C SER A 22 -29.77 -23.25 9.08
N ALA A 23 -29.38 -22.54 8.05
CA ALA A 23 -30.18 -22.28 6.86
C ALA A 23 -29.41 -22.77 5.62
N LYS A 24 -30.16 -23.48 4.76
CA LYS A 24 -29.73 -24.02 3.47
C LYS A 24 -28.97 -22.95 2.66
N THR A 25 -27.79 -23.31 2.20
CA THR A 25 -26.97 -22.53 1.26
C THR A 25 -27.77 -22.20 0.00
N ILE A 26 -28.14 -20.94 -0.14
CA ILE A 26 -28.51 -20.34 -1.43
C ILE A 26 -27.17 -19.88 -2.04
N PRO A 27 -26.88 -20.17 -3.33
CA PRO A 27 -25.67 -19.66 -3.98
C PRO A 27 -25.61 -18.14 -3.85
N SER A 28 -24.53 -17.60 -3.30
CA SER A 28 -24.33 -16.16 -3.21
C SER A 28 -24.11 -15.64 -4.64
N TYR A 29 -25.11 -14.99 -5.20
CA TYR A 29 -24.88 -14.11 -6.35
C TYR A 29 -23.97 -12.99 -5.87
N GLY A 30 -22.87 -12.75 -6.60
CA GLY A 30 -21.84 -11.74 -6.28
C GLY A 30 -22.44 -10.43 -5.82
N GLN A 31 -21.85 -9.83 -4.78
CA GLN A 31 -22.33 -8.57 -4.21
C GLN A 31 -22.20 -7.47 -5.28
N VAL A 32 -23.35 -6.97 -5.75
CA VAL A 32 -23.40 -5.88 -6.72
C VAL A 32 -22.98 -4.60 -6.00
N SER A 33 -21.91 -3.94 -6.48
CA SER A 33 -21.51 -2.61 -5.99
C SER A 33 -22.69 -1.64 -6.02
N PRO A 34 -22.85 -0.76 -5.02
CA PRO A 34 -23.88 0.27 -5.07
C PRO A 34 -23.78 1.05 -6.39
N SER A 35 -24.90 1.25 -7.01
CA SER A 35 -25.03 2.01 -8.26
C SER A 35 -26.18 3.00 -8.14
N PHE A 36 -26.17 4.04 -8.96
CA PHE A 36 -27.29 4.98 -9.03
C PHE A 36 -28.25 4.54 -10.10
N GLU A 37 -29.50 4.29 -9.69
CA GLU A 37 -30.61 4.00 -10.57
C GLU A 37 -31.37 5.30 -10.89
N VAL A 38 -31.60 5.58 -12.17
CA VAL A 38 -32.48 6.70 -12.53
C VAL A 38 -33.92 6.38 -12.15
N ASN A 39 -34.65 7.33 -11.59
CA ASN A 39 -36.08 7.13 -11.26
C ASN A 39 -36.94 7.07 -12.54
N ARG A 40 -37.55 5.92 -12.77
CA ARG A 40 -38.51 5.66 -13.86
C ARG A 40 -39.89 5.34 -13.32
N GLY A 41 -40.24 5.84 -12.11
CA GLY A 41 -41.49 5.60 -11.42
C GLY A 41 -41.46 4.43 -10.44
N GLN A 42 -40.28 3.96 -10.04
CA GLN A 42 -40.12 2.96 -8.98
C GLN A 42 -40.13 3.56 -7.57
N THR A 43 -40.07 4.88 -7.45
CA THR A 43 -40.15 5.62 -6.18
C THR A 43 -40.83 6.98 -6.37
N ASP A 44 -40.88 7.82 -5.31
CA ASP A 44 -41.45 9.16 -5.34
C ASP A 44 -40.97 9.98 -6.54
N ALA A 45 -41.87 10.69 -7.21
CA ALA A 45 -41.58 11.45 -8.44
C ALA A 45 -40.56 12.60 -8.25
N ARG A 46 -40.32 13.03 -7.01
CA ARG A 46 -39.32 14.06 -6.67
C ARG A 46 -37.89 13.52 -6.67
N VAL A 47 -37.71 12.20 -6.63
CA VAL A 47 -36.41 11.54 -6.67
C VAL A 47 -35.95 11.47 -8.12
N GLU A 48 -34.74 11.94 -8.38
CA GLU A 48 -34.07 11.83 -9.69
C GLU A 48 -33.30 10.55 -9.83
N PHE A 49 -32.51 10.21 -8.78
CA PHE A 49 -31.72 8.98 -8.68
C PHE A 49 -31.86 8.37 -7.30
N LEU A 50 -31.65 7.06 -7.22
CA LEU A 50 -31.54 6.36 -5.95
C LEU A 50 -30.38 5.39 -5.97
N SER A 51 -29.78 5.17 -4.79
CA SER A 51 -28.74 4.17 -4.58
C SER A 51 -29.09 3.30 -3.37
N ARG A 52 -28.86 1.99 -3.47
CA ARG A 52 -29.18 1.03 -2.41
C ARG A 52 -27.89 0.38 -1.94
N GLY A 53 -27.70 0.37 -0.63
CA GLY A 53 -26.63 -0.35 0.05
C GLY A 53 -27.14 -1.25 1.15
N PRO A 54 -26.29 -2.04 1.79
CA PRO A 54 -26.66 -2.89 2.92
C PRO A 54 -27.21 -2.05 4.09
N GLY A 55 -28.52 -2.15 4.34
CA GLY A 55 -29.19 -1.45 5.44
C GLY A 55 -29.52 0.02 5.19
N TYR A 56 -29.27 0.55 4.01
CA TYR A 56 -29.66 1.92 3.65
C TYR A 56 -30.16 2.08 2.21
N THR A 57 -30.89 3.15 1.99
CA THR A 57 -31.23 3.64 0.64
C THR A 57 -31.06 5.15 0.64
N VAL A 58 -30.38 5.67 -0.37
CA VAL A 58 -30.24 7.10 -0.60
C VAL A 58 -31.12 7.51 -1.78
N PHE A 59 -31.90 8.56 -1.58
CA PHE A 59 -32.72 9.19 -2.61
C PHE A 59 -32.16 10.56 -2.91
N LEU A 60 -31.72 10.78 -4.13
CA LEU A 60 -31.16 12.03 -4.61
C LEU A 60 -32.27 12.84 -5.28
N MET A 61 -32.51 14.03 -4.75
CA MET A 61 -33.50 15.01 -5.25
C MET A 61 -32.79 16.28 -5.69
N SER A 62 -33.51 17.24 -6.28
CA SER A 62 -32.91 18.46 -6.86
C SER A 62 -31.99 19.24 -5.91
N ASN A 63 -32.29 19.33 -4.62
CA ASN A 63 -31.55 20.14 -3.65
C ASN A 63 -31.31 19.44 -2.30
N GLN A 64 -31.55 18.14 -2.25
CA GLN A 64 -31.36 17.36 -1.02
C GLN A 64 -31.06 15.89 -1.31
N ALA A 65 -30.38 15.25 -0.39
CA ALA A 65 -30.21 13.80 -0.33
C ALA A 65 -30.94 13.27 0.90
N VAL A 66 -31.79 12.26 0.70
CA VAL A 66 -32.56 11.63 1.77
C VAL A 66 -31.98 10.24 2.01
N LEU A 67 -31.43 10.02 3.19
CA LEU A 67 -30.88 8.76 3.63
C LEU A 67 -31.91 8.02 4.49
N SER A 68 -32.39 6.88 4.00
CA SER A 68 -33.29 5.98 4.74
C SER A 68 -32.45 4.82 5.29
N LEU A 69 -32.31 4.75 6.60
CA LEU A 69 -31.56 3.73 7.32
C LEU A 69 -32.54 2.67 7.85
N LYS A 70 -32.25 1.39 7.63
CA LYS A 70 -33.10 0.30 8.07
C LYS A 70 -32.31 -0.67 8.97
N ARG A 71 -32.81 -0.88 10.20
CA ARG A 71 -32.25 -1.83 11.14
C ARG A 71 -33.36 -2.75 11.69
N GLY A 72 -33.39 -3.98 11.21
CA GLY A 72 -34.50 -4.90 11.49
C GLY A 72 -35.84 -4.33 11.03
N THR A 73 -36.79 -4.15 11.95
CA THR A 73 -38.12 -3.56 11.67
C THR A 73 -38.17 -2.03 11.80
N ARG A 74 -37.12 -1.40 12.33
CA ARG A 74 -37.04 0.08 12.48
C ARG A 74 -36.42 0.73 11.26
N SER A 75 -36.96 1.89 10.90
CA SER A 75 -36.39 2.73 9.88
C SER A 75 -36.28 4.17 10.38
N GLN A 76 -35.14 4.81 10.13
CA GLN A 76 -34.92 6.24 10.39
C GLN A 76 -34.53 6.93 9.10
N THR A 77 -34.98 8.16 8.96
CA THR A 77 -34.68 9.00 7.79
C THR A 77 -33.90 10.23 8.21
N VAL A 78 -32.75 10.46 7.55
CA VAL A 78 -31.98 11.68 7.69
C VAL A 78 -31.93 12.38 6.34
N THR A 79 -32.24 13.66 6.33
CA THR A 79 -32.22 14.48 5.12
C THR A 79 -31.11 15.50 5.21
N MET A 80 -30.16 15.45 4.27
CA MET A 80 -29.17 16.49 4.04
C MET A 80 -29.69 17.44 2.96
N ARG A 81 -29.84 18.71 3.28
CA ARG A 81 -30.35 19.75 2.36
C ARG A 81 -29.29 20.79 2.08
N PHE A 82 -29.07 21.13 0.83
CA PHE A 82 -28.23 22.25 0.40
C PHE A 82 -29.02 23.56 0.46
N ALA A 83 -28.73 24.38 1.46
CA ALA A 83 -29.45 25.63 1.70
C ALA A 83 -29.06 26.70 0.64
N GLY A 84 -30.02 27.44 0.15
CA GLY A 84 -29.79 28.47 -0.89
C GLY A 84 -29.32 27.96 -2.25
N SER A 85 -29.35 26.63 -2.44
CA SER A 85 -28.95 25.99 -3.69
C SER A 85 -29.99 26.23 -4.82
N ASN A 86 -29.57 26.01 -6.07
CA ASN A 86 -30.45 26.05 -7.23
C ASN A 86 -31.59 25.03 -7.07
N ALA A 87 -32.82 25.50 -7.20
CA ALA A 87 -33.99 24.65 -7.05
C ALA A 87 -34.17 23.64 -8.21
N ARG A 88 -33.49 23.86 -9.35
CA ARG A 88 -33.55 23.01 -10.54
C ARG A 88 -32.19 22.89 -11.19
N PRO A 89 -31.20 22.23 -10.52
CA PRO A 89 -29.91 21.95 -11.14
C PRO A 89 -30.09 20.94 -12.28
N SER A 90 -29.16 20.90 -13.23
CA SER A 90 -29.10 19.82 -14.21
C SER A 90 -28.49 18.59 -13.54
N ILE A 91 -29.25 17.50 -13.46
CA ILE A 91 -28.82 16.25 -12.80
C ILE A 91 -28.63 15.16 -13.86
N THR A 92 -27.44 14.55 -13.91
CA THR A 92 -27.12 13.61 -14.98
C THR A 92 -26.34 12.42 -14.37
N GLY A 93 -26.75 11.19 -14.73
CA GLY A 93 -25.95 9.99 -14.46
C GLY A 93 -24.76 9.91 -15.41
N LEU A 94 -23.57 9.67 -14.85
CA LEU A 94 -22.33 9.52 -15.60
C LEU A 94 -21.84 8.08 -15.51
N HIS A 95 -21.05 7.66 -16.49
CA HIS A 95 -20.46 6.32 -16.56
C HIS A 95 -21.50 5.20 -16.41
N SER A 96 -22.36 5.07 -17.43
CA SER A 96 -23.39 4.00 -17.49
C SER A 96 -22.79 2.63 -17.29
N LEU A 97 -23.37 1.85 -16.38
CA LEU A 97 -22.96 0.49 -16.07
C LEU A 97 -23.67 -0.52 -16.98
N PRO A 98 -23.06 -1.69 -17.24
CA PRO A 98 -23.68 -2.75 -18.06
C PRO A 98 -24.96 -3.32 -17.44
N GLY A 99 -25.02 -3.37 -16.09
CA GLY A 99 -26.16 -3.88 -15.33
C GLY A 99 -27.38 -2.97 -15.46
N LYS A 100 -28.58 -3.58 -15.39
CA LYS A 100 -29.87 -2.87 -15.36
C LYS A 100 -30.72 -3.43 -14.23
N THR A 101 -31.46 -2.56 -13.57
CA THR A 101 -32.35 -2.94 -12.48
C THR A 101 -33.79 -3.15 -12.98
N ASN A 102 -34.46 -4.16 -12.40
CA ASN A 102 -35.84 -4.46 -12.72
C ASN A 102 -36.68 -4.56 -11.44
N TYR A 103 -37.85 -3.93 -11.45
CA TYR A 103 -38.83 -3.96 -10.37
C TYR A 103 -40.11 -4.62 -10.84
N PHE A 104 -40.40 -5.79 -10.33
CA PHE A 104 -41.63 -6.55 -10.58
C PHE A 104 -42.58 -6.31 -9.41
N ILE A 105 -43.39 -5.25 -9.48
CA ILE A 105 -44.25 -4.80 -8.39
C ILE A 105 -45.68 -5.36 -8.60
N GLY A 106 -46.07 -6.29 -7.73
CA GLY A 106 -47.38 -6.97 -7.82
C GLY A 106 -47.50 -7.86 -9.06
N ASN A 107 -48.72 -8.34 -9.31
CA ASN A 107 -49.01 -9.32 -10.39
C ASN A 107 -49.41 -8.64 -11.73
N GLU A 108 -49.45 -7.34 -11.78
CA GLU A 108 -49.83 -6.56 -12.98
C GLU A 108 -48.60 -6.07 -13.73
N PRO A 109 -48.27 -6.61 -14.94
CA PRO A 109 -47.10 -6.20 -15.71
C PRO A 109 -47.00 -4.69 -16.01
N ARG A 110 -48.10 -3.99 -16.10
CA ARG A 110 -48.12 -2.51 -16.30
C ARG A 110 -47.48 -1.75 -15.13
N ASN A 111 -47.40 -2.32 -13.97
CA ASN A 111 -46.76 -1.74 -12.78
C ASN A 111 -45.25 -2.07 -12.72
N TRP A 112 -44.76 -2.96 -13.57
CA TRP A 112 -43.35 -3.33 -13.61
C TRP A 112 -42.50 -2.21 -14.21
N ARG A 113 -41.32 -2.03 -13.67
CA ARG A 113 -40.32 -1.10 -14.16
C ARG A 113 -39.09 -1.90 -14.49
N THR A 114 -38.82 -2.07 -15.78
CA THR A 114 -37.73 -2.94 -16.27
C THR A 114 -36.71 -2.13 -17.08
N ASN A 115 -35.50 -2.68 -17.24
CA ASN A 115 -34.42 -2.07 -17.99
C ASN A 115 -33.99 -0.67 -17.48
N ILE A 116 -34.09 -0.43 -16.16
CA ILE A 116 -33.67 0.83 -15.55
C ILE A 116 -32.14 0.92 -15.63
N PRO A 117 -31.59 1.94 -16.32
CA PRO A 117 -30.17 2.12 -16.42
C PRO A 117 -29.56 2.48 -15.05
N THR A 118 -28.33 1.98 -14.83
CA THR A 118 -27.53 2.24 -13.65
C THR A 118 -26.25 3.00 -14.01
N TYR A 119 -25.77 3.80 -13.09
CA TYR A 119 -24.61 4.68 -13.25
C TYR A 119 -23.69 4.58 -12.05
N SER A 120 -22.38 4.79 -12.25
CA SER A 120 -21.42 4.85 -11.14
C SER A 120 -21.39 6.21 -10.46
N GLU A 121 -21.84 7.27 -11.14
CA GLU A 121 -21.78 8.64 -10.65
C GLU A 121 -23.06 9.43 -11.02
N VAL A 122 -23.39 10.45 -10.20
CA VAL A 122 -24.47 11.42 -10.48
C VAL A 122 -23.94 12.83 -10.30
N LEU A 123 -23.96 13.60 -11.39
CA LEU A 123 -23.47 14.98 -11.44
C LEU A 123 -24.64 15.97 -11.34
N TYR A 124 -24.58 16.88 -10.38
CA TYR A 124 -25.40 18.06 -10.24
C TYR A 124 -24.62 19.26 -10.76
N ARG A 125 -25.00 19.76 -11.95
CA ARG A 125 -24.39 20.96 -12.48
C ARG A 125 -25.03 22.21 -11.89
N HIS A 126 -24.16 23.15 -11.48
CA HIS A 126 -24.57 24.44 -10.94
C HIS A 126 -25.57 24.31 -9.78
N ILE A 127 -25.25 23.42 -8.82
CA ILE A 127 -25.99 23.32 -7.54
C ILE A 127 -25.95 24.67 -6.79
N TYR A 128 -24.84 25.41 -6.93
CA TYR A 128 -24.69 26.83 -6.66
C TYR A 128 -24.06 27.51 -7.88
N PRO A 129 -24.05 28.84 -7.96
CA PRO A 129 -23.43 29.57 -9.09
C PRO A 129 -21.96 29.10 -9.29
N SER A 130 -21.70 28.48 -10.44
CA SER A 130 -20.37 27.94 -10.81
C SER A 130 -19.81 26.89 -9.86
N ILE A 131 -20.67 26.16 -9.16
CA ILE A 131 -20.31 25.06 -8.27
C ILE A 131 -21.14 23.83 -8.64
N ASP A 132 -20.47 22.72 -8.89
CA ASP A 132 -21.06 21.42 -9.19
C ASP A 132 -20.91 20.48 -7.98
N LEU A 133 -21.84 19.52 -7.86
CA LEU A 133 -21.80 18.45 -6.87
C LEU A 133 -21.79 17.10 -7.60
N LEU A 134 -20.85 16.24 -7.29
CA LEU A 134 -20.73 14.91 -7.88
C LEU A 134 -20.89 13.85 -6.78
N TYR A 135 -21.95 13.06 -6.87
CA TYR A 135 -22.10 11.86 -6.04
C TYR A 135 -21.44 10.67 -6.72
N HIS A 136 -20.68 9.90 -5.95
CA HIS A 136 -20.17 8.60 -6.38
C HIS A 136 -20.58 7.50 -5.40
N ALA A 137 -20.83 6.32 -5.94
CA ALA A 137 -21.10 5.15 -5.13
C ALA A 137 -19.83 4.33 -5.02
N ASN A 138 -19.32 4.18 -3.81
CA ASN A 138 -18.23 3.30 -3.47
C ASN A 138 -18.79 2.05 -2.77
N GLN A 139 -18.18 0.89 -2.87
CA GLN A 139 -18.72 -0.46 -2.59
C GLN A 139 -19.65 -0.60 -1.38
N ARG A 140 -19.54 0.25 -0.36
CA ARG A 140 -20.44 0.33 0.80
C ARG A 140 -20.74 1.75 1.24
N GLN A 141 -20.29 2.75 0.47
CA GLN A 141 -20.31 4.16 0.86
C GLN A 141 -20.90 5.02 -0.23
N LEU A 142 -21.57 6.08 0.18
CA LEU A 142 -21.97 7.17 -0.69
C LEU A 142 -21.06 8.37 -0.41
N GLU A 143 -20.39 8.85 -1.43
CA GLU A 143 -19.48 9.97 -1.34
C GLU A 143 -19.97 11.11 -2.24
N PHE A 144 -19.50 12.32 -1.98
CA PHE A 144 -19.74 13.43 -2.87
C PHE A 144 -18.58 14.42 -2.90
N ASP A 145 -18.25 14.90 -4.09
CA ASP A 145 -17.31 15.98 -4.31
C ASP A 145 -18.04 17.29 -4.55
N VAL A 146 -17.50 18.39 -4.05
CA VAL A 146 -17.91 19.73 -4.45
C VAL A 146 -16.83 20.33 -5.35
N ARG A 147 -17.19 20.64 -6.60
CA ARG A 147 -16.31 21.23 -7.61
C ARG A 147 -16.58 22.70 -7.76
N VAL A 148 -15.68 23.53 -7.27
CA VAL A 148 -15.77 24.99 -7.30
C VAL A 148 -14.98 25.50 -8.51
N ALA A 149 -15.66 26.10 -9.48
CA ALA A 149 -15.02 26.65 -10.69
C ALA A 149 -14.12 27.86 -10.33
N PRO A 150 -13.16 28.23 -11.19
CA PRO A 150 -12.37 29.43 -11.00
C PRO A 150 -13.23 30.65 -10.69
N HIS A 151 -12.79 31.46 -9.73
CA HIS A 151 -13.45 32.68 -9.25
C HIS A 151 -14.82 32.49 -8.58
N ALA A 152 -15.37 31.27 -8.49
CA ALA A 152 -16.59 31.02 -7.72
C ALA A 152 -16.34 31.21 -6.22
N ASP A 153 -17.39 31.49 -5.47
CA ASP A 153 -17.30 31.67 -4.01
C ASP A 153 -17.78 30.41 -3.27
N PRO A 154 -16.88 29.61 -2.68
CA PRO A 154 -17.27 28.41 -1.94
C PRO A 154 -17.96 28.71 -0.61
N ASN A 155 -17.89 29.93 -0.07
CA ASN A 155 -18.52 30.30 1.19
C ASN A 155 -20.05 30.29 1.13
N ILE A 156 -20.63 30.25 -0.09
CA ILE A 156 -22.07 30.11 -0.27
C ILE A 156 -22.57 28.69 -0.08
N ILE A 157 -21.66 27.70 -0.03
CA ILE A 157 -22.01 26.30 0.20
C ILE A 157 -22.44 26.13 1.66
N GLU A 158 -23.69 25.74 1.82
CA GLU A 158 -24.27 25.56 3.15
C GLU A 158 -25.25 24.40 3.13
N PHE A 159 -25.18 23.52 4.11
CA PHE A 159 -26.09 22.40 4.23
C PHE A 159 -26.56 22.18 5.66
N SER A 160 -27.69 21.52 5.82
CA SER A 160 -28.33 21.23 7.10
C SER A 160 -28.85 19.79 7.11
N PHE A 161 -29.01 19.25 8.31
CA PHE A 161 -29.52 17.91 8.51
C PHE A 161 -30.86 17.98 9.27
N THR A 162 -31.88 17.28 8.76
CA THR A 162 -33.13 17.06 9.47
C THR A 162 -33.30 15.56 9.74
N GLY A 163 -33.88 15.19 10.88
CA GLY A 163 -33.94 13.81 11.37
C GLY A 163 -32.70 13.38 12.15
N SER A 164 -31.78 14.30 12.42
CA SER A 164 -30.66 14.15 13.36
C SER A 164 -31.06 14.66 14.76
N ARG A 165 -30.39 14.14 15.81
CA ARG A 165 -30.53 14.61 17.20
C ARG A 165 -29.58 15.74 17.55
N ALA A 166 -28.37 15.68 17.02
CA ALA A 166 -27.31 16.66 17.25
C ALA A 166 -26.29 16.66 16.10
N LEU A 167 -25.60 17.79 15.98
CA LEU A 167 -24.44 17.97 15.10
C LEU A 167 -23.24 18.40 15.97
N ARG A 168 -22.09 17.83 15.73
CA ARG A 168 -20.84 18.30 16.33
C ARG A 168 -19.65 18.11 15.36
N VAL A 169 -18.66 18.95 15.47
CA VAL A 169 -17.38 18.74 14.81
C VAL A 169 -16.43 18.11 15.81
N ALA A 170 -15.86 16.98 15.47
CA ALA A 170 -14.89 16.28 16.29
C ALA A 170 -13.52 16.97 16.24
N ASP A 171 -12.62 16.68 17.20
CA ASP A 171 -11.30 17.29 17.30
C ASP A 171 -10.43 17.06 16.07
N ASN A 172 -10.65 15.94 15.35
CA ASN A 172 -9.98 15.65 14.07
C ASN A 172 -10.59 16.37 12.86
N GLY A 173 -11.61 17.22 13.05
CA GLY A 173 -12.27 18.00 12.00
C GLY A 173 -13.42 17.31 11.29
N ASP A 174 -13.81 16.09 11.67
CA ASP A 174 -14.96 15.38 11.10
C ASP A 174 -16.27 15.95 11.63
N LEU A 175 -17.29 15.99 10.76
CA LEU A 175 -18.65 16.32 11.18
C LEU A 175 -19.39 15.05 11.58
N LEU A 176 -19.91 15.05 12.79
CA LEU A 176 -20.65 13.95 13.38
C LEU A 176 -22.13 14.33 13.51
N VAL A 177 -23.00 13.52 12.90
CA VAL A 177 -24.46 13.71 12.87
C VAL A 177 -25.08 12.59 13.72
N THR A 178 -25.46 12.91 14.96
CA THR A 178 -26.05 11.96 15.89
C THR A 178 -27.48 11.63 15.46
N ILE A 179 -27.80 10.34 15.39
CA ILE A 179 -29.10 9.77 15.07
C ILE A 179 -29.62 8.90 16.21
N ASP A 180 -30.82 8.35 16.10
CA ASP A 180 -31.46 7.57 17.20
C ASP A 180 -30.64 6.35 17.62
N ASP A 181 -30.10 5.61 16.66
CA ASP A 181 -29.40 4.35 16.88
C ASP A 181 -27.90 4.42 16.48
N GLY A 182 -27.27 5.61 16.57
CA GLY A 182 -25.85 5.75 16.26
C GLY A 182 -25.44 7.14 15.80
N GLU A 183 -24.41 7.22 14.98
CA GLU A 183 -23.84 8.46 14.48
C GLU A 183 -23.46 8.32 13.02
N LEU A 184 -23.79 9.33 12.19
CA LEU A 184 -23.33 9.45 10.83
C LEU A 184 -22.09 10.34 10.85
N ARG A 185 -21.01 9.91 10.22
CA ARG A 185 -19.74 10.62 10.19
C ARG A 185 -19.44 11.11 8.78
N PHE A 186 -19.16 12.40 8.66
CA PHE A 186 -18.64 13.04 7.47
C PHE A 186 -17.20 13.42 7.74
N CYS A 187 -16.27 12.81 7.04
CA CYS A 187 -14.87 13.10 7.22
C CYS A 187 -14.55 14.56 6.89
N ARG A 188 -13.54 15.11 7.53
CA ARG A 188 -13.06 16.47 7.23
C ARG A 188 -12.74 16.61 5.73
N PRO A 189 -13.06 17.75 5.11
CA PRO A 189 -12.90 17.93 3.67
C PRO A 189 -11.44 18.03 3.28
N HIS A 190 -11.02 17.22 2.31
CA HIS A 190 -9.73 17.31 1.63
C HIS A 190 -9.84 18.21 0.43
N LEU A 191 -8.80 18.98 0.17
CA LEU A 191 -8.83 20.01 -0.84
C LEU A 191 -7.73 19.76 -1.87
N TYR A 192 -8.07 19.89 -3.15
CA TYR A 192 -7.06 19.93 -4.20
C TYR A 192 -7.45 20.86 -5.34
N GLN A 193 -6.46 21.35 -6.07
CA GLN A 193 -6.63 22.15 -7.26
C GLN A 193 -6.01 21.43 -8.47
N SER A 194 -6.61 21.61 -9.64
CA SER A 194 -6.12 21.04 -10.89
C SER A 194 -5.46 22.09 -11.74
N ARG A 195 -4.17 21.93 -12.04
CA ARG A 195 -3.41 22.76 -12.98
C ARG A 195 -3.08 21.94 -14.22
N GLY A 196 -3.97 21.98 -15.22
CA GLY A 196 -3.92 21.06 -16.36
C GLY A 196 -4.14 19.61 -15.92
N ALA A 197 -3.23 18.70 -16.30
CA ALA A 197 -3.27 17.29 -15.89
C ALA A 197 -2.73 17.02 -14.48
N ARG A 198 -2.15 18.01 -13.79
CA ARG A 198 -1.58 17.87 -12.45
C ARG A 198 -2.58 18.30 -11.40
N ARG A 199 -2.76 17.46 -10.37
CA ARG A 199 -3.49 17.81 -9.13
C ARG A 199 -2.47 18.34 -8.13
N GLN A 200 -2.81 19.44 -7.48
CA GLN A 200 -2.07 20.03 -6.37
C GLN A 200 -2.95 19.94 -5.12
N ALA A 201 -2.51 19.18 -4.13
CA ALA A 201 -3.17 19.16 -2.82
C ALA A 201 -3.02 20.50 -2.11
N LEU A 202 -4.02 20.86 -1.34
CA LEU A 202 -4.05 22.00 -0.45
C LEU A 202 -4.13 21.52 1.00
N PRO A 203 -3.87 22.40 1.99
CA PRO A 203 -4.22 22.08 3.37
C PRO A 203 -5.68 21.67 3.51
N ASP A 204 -5.98 20.73 4.40
CA ASP A 204 -7.35 20.28 4.62
C ASP A 204 -8.26 21.41 5.05
N GLY A 205 -9.52 21.34 4.62
CA GLY A 205 -10.59 22.17 5.15
C GLY A 205 -11.09 21.64 6.50
N SER A 206 -12.07 22.31 7.04
CA SER A 206 -12.83 21.84 8.21
C SER A 206 -14.31 22.15 8.06
N TYR A 207 -15.14 21.48 8.85
CA TYR A 207 -16.53 21.88 8.98
C TYR A 207 -16.67 22.96 10.05
N VAL A 208 -17.60 23.90 9.83
CA VAL A 208 -17.98 24.92 10.81
C VAL A 208 -19.50 24.85 10.99
N LEU A 209 -19.92 24.77 12.24
CA LEU A 209 -21.33 24.79 12.61
C LEU A 209 -21.76 26.25 12.93
N ILE A 210 -22.83 26.70 12.28
CA ILE A 210 -23.49 27.97 12.54
C ILE A 210 -24.96 27.66 12.87
N GLY A 211 -25.24 27.43 14.15
CA GLY A 211 -26.51 26.84 14.59
C GLY A 211 -26.67 25.42 14.04
N GLU A 212 -27.76 25.13 13.32
CA GLU A 212 -28.00 23.83 12.68
C GLU A 212 -27.45 23.73 11.25
N ARG A 213 -26.69 24.73 10.80
CA ARG A 213 -26.11 24.79 9.46
C ARG A 213 -24.64 24.45 9.48
N VAL A 214 -24.21 23.76 8.46
CA VAL A 214 -22.83 23.33 8.25
C VAL A 214 -22.26 24.09 7.07
N LYS A 215 -21.08 24.65 7.24
CA LYS A 215 -20.26 25.27 6.19
C LYS A 215 -18.89 24.65 6.13
N PHE A 216 -18.17 24.90 5.06
CA PHE A 216 -16.74 24.60 4.97
C PHE A 216 -15.91 25.82 5.43
N SER A 217 -14.88 25.58 6.24
CA SER A 217 -13.78 26.51 6.45
C SER A 217 -12.62 26.06 5.57
N LEU A 218 -12.22 26.89 4.63
CA LEU A 218 -11.22 26.55 3.61
C LEU A 218 -9.95 27.38 3.85
N PRO A 219 -8.74 26.79 3.72
CA PRO A 219 -7.50 27.54 3.72
C PRO A 219 -7.40 28.45 2.49
N SER A 220 -6.35 29.26 2.43
CA SER A 220 -6.04 30.05 1.23
C SER A 220 -5.72 29.14 0.05
N TYR A 221 -6.27 29.44 -1.13
CA TYR A 221 -6.08 28.70 -2.36
C TYR A 221 -6.05 29.65 -3.58
N ASP A 222 -5.55 29.17 -4.73
CA ASP A 222 -5.52 29.94 -5.97
C ASP A 222 -6.92 29.99 -6.59
N ARG A 223 -7.59 31.12 -6.48
CA ARG A 223 -8.96 31.31 -7.01
C ARG A 223 -9.04 31.27 -8.53
N THR A 224 -7.92 31.28 -9.24
CA THR A 224 -7.89 31.13 -10.71
C THR A 224 -7.95 29.67 -11.17
N GLN A 225 -7.89 28.72 -10.23
CA GLN A 225 -7.93 27.28 -10.49
C GLN A 225 -9.22 26.68 -9.95
N THR A 226 -9.63 25.54 -10.54
CA THR A 226 -10.73 24.75 -9.98
C THR A 226 -10.31 24.18 -8.64
N LEU A 227 -11.11 24.42 -7.60
CA LEU A 227 -10.98 23.78 -6.29
C LEU A 227 -11.90 22.56 -6.22
N VAL A 228 -11.39 21.44 -5.77
CA VAL A 228 -12.19 20.26 -5.42
C VAL A 228 -12.07 20.00 -3.93
N ILE A 229 -13.20 19.79 -3.30
CA ILE A 229 -13.36 19.46 -1.88
C ILE A 229 -13.76 17.99 -1.83
N ASP A 230 -12.82 17.13 -1.46
CA ASP A 230 -12.89 15.66 -1.58
C ASP A 230 -12.47 15.00 -0.26
N PRO A 231 -13.19 14.03 0.27
CA PRO A 231 -12.76 13.22 1.41
C PRO A 231 -12.28 11.83 0.97
N MET A 232 -10.97 11.57 0.65
CA MET A 232 -10.66 10.31 -0.03
C MET A 232 -9.41 9.51 0.36
N LEU A 233 -9.57 8.17 0.39
CA LEU A 233 -8.63 7.13 -0.04
C LEU A 233 -8.36 7.28 -1.56
N GLY A 234 -7.12 7.14 -2.03
CA GLY A 234 -6.80 7.26 -3.45
C GLY A 234 -7.40 6.14 -4.30
N TYR A 235 -7.08 4.89 -3.98
CA TYR A 235 -7.72 3.65 -4.40
C TYR A 235 -7.24 2.48 -3.53
N SER A 236 -8.01 1.39 -3.49
CA SER A 236 -7.62 0.11 -2.90
C SER A 236 -8.29 -1.03 -3.67
N THR A 237 -7.53 -2.04 -4.04
CA THR A 237 -7.97 -3.17 -4.85
C THR A 237 -7.33 -4.47 -4.37
N PHE A 238 -8.04 -5.57 -4.46
CA PHE A 238 -7.42 -6.89 -4.45
C PHE A 238 -6.66 -7.14 -5.76
N LEU A 239 -5.75 -8.09 -5.72
CA LEU A 239 -5.01 -8.58 -6.88
C LEU A 239 -4.69 -10.06 -6.65
N GLY A 240 -5.52 -10.96 -7.16
CA GLY A 240 -5.37 -12.40 -6.93
C GLY A 240 -6.22 -13.23 -7.87
N GLY A 241 -6.08 -14.54 -7.74
CA GLY A 241 -6.88 -15.57 -8.40
C GLY A 241 -7.53 -16.49 -7.37
N SER A 242 -7.83 -17.75 -7.73
CA SER A 242 -8.57 -18.70 -6.88
C SER A 242 -7.73 -19.36 -5.77
N ALA A 243 -6.41 -19.15 -5.75
CA ALA A 243 -5.49 -19.67 -4.72
C ALA A 243 -4.71 -18.50 -4.07
N ASP A 244 -3.60 -18.79 -3.41
CA ASP A 244 -2.82 -17.76 -2.72
C ASP A 244 -2.15 -16.80 -3.68
N SER A 245 -2.20 -15.51 -3.33
CA SER A 245 -1.46 -14.45 -4.02
C SER A 245 -0.97 -13.41 -3.02
N PHE A 246 0.29 -12.99 -3.13
CA PHE A 246 0.88 -12.02 -2.21
C PHE A 246 1.79 -11.05 -2.96
N GLY A 247 1.59 -9.75 -2.71
CA GLY A 247 2.42 -8.68 -3.27
C GLY A 247 3.55 -8.35 -2.32
N ASN A 248 4.79 -8.71 -2.68
CA ASN A 248 5.96 -8.50 -1.81
C ASN A 248 6.62 -7.14 -2.02
N ALA A 249 6.59 -6.61 -3.23
CA ALA A 249 7.26 -5.37 -3.56
C ALA A 249 6.44 -4.50 -4.51
N ILE A 250 6.57 -3.19 -4.38
CA ILE A 250 5.87 -2.22 -5.20
C ILE A 250 6.80 -1.08 -5.62
N ALA A 251 6.75 -0.72 -6.90
CA ALA A 251 7.40 0.47 -7.43
C ALA A 251 6.39 1.31 -8.23
N VAL A 252 6.64 2.61 -8.34
CA VAL A 252 5.71 3.54 -9.01
C VAL A 252 6.47 4.40 -10.00
N ASP A 253 5.99 4.46 -11.25
CA ASP A 253 6.60 5.32 -12.26
C ASP A 253 6.23 6.82 -12.06
N SER A 254 6.91 7.69 -12.78
CA SER A 254 6.69 9.14 -12.67
C SER A 254 5.28 9.59 -13.07
N ALA A 255 4.53 8.77 -13.79
CA ALA A 255 3.15 9.01 -14.15
C ALA A 255 2.15 8.57 -13.06
N GLY A 256 2.62 7.78 -12.08
CA GLY A 256 1.79 7.27 -10.97
C GLY A 256 1.18 5.89 -11.23
N HIS A 257 1.69 5.14 -12.22
CA HIS A 257 1.32 3.72 -12.38
C HIS A 257 2.04 2.88 -11.33
N ALA A 258 1.31 1.99 -10.65
CA ALA A 258 1.88 1.06 -9.69
C ALA A 258 2.30 -0.25 -10.38
N TYR A 259 3.51 -0.72 -10.08
CA TYR A 259 4.03 -2.01 -10.50
C TYR A 259 4.20 -2.85 -9.25
N VAL A 260 3.52 -3.96 -9.21
CA VAL A 260 3.54 -4.91 -8.08
C VAL A 260 4.17 -6.21 -8.51
N ALA A 261 5.08 -6.72 -7.72
CA ALA A 261 5.68 -8.03 -7.88
C ALA A 261 5.52 -8.86 -6.61
N GLY A 262 5.38 -10.15 -6.78
CA GLY A 262 5.23 -11.12 -5.70
C GLY A 262 5.07 -12.52 -6.23
N GLY A 263 4.45 -13.40 -5.46
CA GLY A 263 4.18 -14.78 -5.83
C GLY A 263 2.69 -15.10 -5.90
N THR A 264 2.34 -16.09 -6.72
CA THR A 264 0.99 -16.61 -6.80
C THR A 264 0.98 -18.11 -7.09
N THR A 265 0.12 -18.85 -6.40
CA THR A 265 -0.20 -20.26 -6.72
C THR A 265 -1.47 -20.39 -7.57
N SER A 266 -2.07 -19.26 -7.96
CA SER A 266 -3.31 -19.23 -8.73
C SER A 266 -3.05 -19.44 -10.22
N SER A 267 -3.56 -20.50 -10.80
CA SER A 267 -3.51 -20.75 -12.24
C SER A 267 -4.42 -19.82 -13.06
N ASP A 268 -5.32 -19.12 -12.40
CA ASP A 268 -6.26 -18.14 -12.94
C ASP A 268 -5.96 -16.69 -12.50
N PHE A 269 -4.72 -16.41 -12.04
CA PHE A 269 -4.27 -15.04 -11.76
C PHE A 269 -4.44 -14.17 -13.01
N PRO A 270 -4.88 -12.90 -12.90
CA PRO A 270 -5.32 -12.09 -14.05
C PRO A 270 -4.19 -11.67 -14.99
N ALA A 271 -3.58 -12.63 -15.69
CA ALA A 271 -2.60 -12.36 -16.75
C ALA A 271 -3.28 -11.74 -17.98
N THR A 272 -2.61 -10.76 -18.63
CA THR A 272 -3.17 -10.04 -19.77
C THR A 272 -2.75 -10.65 -21.10
N SER A 273 -3.63 -10.55 -22.10
CA SER A 273 -3.28 -10.96 -23.47
C SER A 273 -2.07 -10.17 -23.99
N GLY A 274 -1.10 -10.88 -24.57
CA GLY A 274 0.14 -10.31 -25.10
C GLY A 274 1.22 -10.04 -24.05
N SER A 275 1.00 -10.40 -22.77
CA SER A 275 2.05 -10.43 -21.75
C SER A 275 3.05 -11.55 -22.01
N TYR A 276 4.20 -11.49 -21.35
CA TYR A 276 5.30 -12.42 -21.55
C TYR A 276 4.89 -13.88 -21.33
N GLN A 277 4.28 -14.19 -20.18
CA GLN A 277 3.78 -15.52 -19.81
C GLN A 277 2.33 -15.40 -19.31
N GLN A 278 1.39 -16.01 -20.05
CA GLN A 278 -0.04 -15.93 -19.76
C GLN A 278 -0.58 -17.11 -18.97
N THR A 279 0.23 -18.16 -18.85
CA THR A 279 -0.14 -19.41 -18.17
C THR A 279 0.79 -19.65 -17.00
N TYR A 280 0.23 -20.12 -15.90
CA TYR A 280 0.93 -20.59 -14.73
C TYR A 280 1.88 -21.73 -15.09
N GLY A 281 3.16 -21.63 -14.71
CA GLY A 281 4.19 -22.62 -15.00
C GLY A 281 4.08 -23.89 -14.16
N GLY A 282 3.74 -23.72 -12.90
CA GLY A 282 3.54 -24.83 -11.97
C GLY A 282 4.07 -24.56 -10.57
N ASP A 283 3.88 -25.55 -9.75
CA ASP A 283 4.47 -25.71 -8.42
C ASP A 283 4.60 -27.21 -8.20
N ASN A 284 5.80 -27.74 -8.30
CA ASN A 284 6.07 -29.19 -8.15
C ASN A 284 5.71 -29.76 -6.77
N GLY A 285 4.86 -29.06 -6.00
CA GLY A 285 4.35 -29.49 -4.68
C GLY A 285 5.42 -29.52 -3.60
N GLY A 286 6.58 -28.98 -3.89
CA GLY A 286 7.70 -28.91 -2.99
C GLY A 286 8.04 -27.48 -2.60
N GLY A 287 7.18 -26.80 -1.83
CA GLY A 287 7.52 -25.50 -1.22
C GLY A 287 8.78 -25.56 -0.37
N TYR A 288 9.92 -25.84 -1.02
CA TYR A 288 11.21 -25.90 -0.34
C TYR A 288 11.59 -24.46 0.03
N GLN A 289 11.70 -24.23 1.31
CA GLN A 289 12.10 -22.94 1.90
C GLN A 289 11.21 -21.74 1.57
N GLY A 290 9.87 -21.95 1.33
CA GLY A 290 8.90 -20.86 1.18
C GLY A 290 8.90 -20.18 -0.20
N VAL A 291 9.48 -20.82 -1.23
CA VAL A 291 9.34 -20.41 -2.64
C VAL A 291 8.23 -21.27 -3.23
N ILE A 292 7.08 -20.68 -3.49
CA ILE A 292 5.88 -21.39 -3.96
C ILE A 292 5.21 -20.64 -5.11
N GLY A 293 4.76 -21.38 -6.11
CA GLY A 293 4.03 -20.81 -7.26
C GLY A 293 4.91 -20.10 -8.29
N ASP A 294 4.34 -19.19 -9.06
CA ASP A 294 5.05 -18.36 -10.04
C ASP A 294 5.17 -16.92 -9.54
N VAL A 295 6.23 -16.21 -9.93
CA VAL A 295 6.27 -14.75 -9.85
C VAL A 295 5.14 -14.16 -10.69
N PHE A 296 4.47 -13.15 -10.18
CA PHE A 296 3.66 -12.25 -11.00
C PHE A 296 4.25 -10.84 -11.03
N VAL A 297 4.03 -10.15 -12.15
CA VAL A 297 4.29 -8.71 -12.28
C VAL A 297 3.06 -8.04 -12.86
N THR A 298 2.44 -7.15 -12.11
CA THR A 298 1.23 -6.43 -12.52
C THR A 298 1.47 -4.93 -12.51
N LYS A 299 1.18 -4.28 -13.62
CA LYS A 299 1.15 -2.82 -13.75
C LYS A 299 -0.29 -2.33 -13.73
N LEU A 300 -0.65 -1.51 -12.75
CA LEU A 300 -1.95 -0.87 -12.61
C LEU A 300 -1.92 0.57 -13.16
N ASP A 301 -3.07 1.01 -13.68
CA ASP A 301 -3.24 2.42 -14.06
C ASP A 301 -3.23 3.34 -12.82
N VAL A 302 -3.08 4.64 -13.04
CA VAL A 302 -2.97 5.65 -11.97
C VAL A 302 -4.18 5.71 -11.02
N ALA A 303 -5.31 5.16 -11.44
CA ALA A 303 -6.55 5.10 -10.67
C ALA A 303 -6.81 3.74 -10.01
N GLY A 304 -5.95 2.74 -10.21
CA GLY A 304 -6.11 1.38 -9.66
C GLY A 304 -7.31 0.62 -10.22
N ARG A 305 -7.83 1.04 -11.39
CA ARG A 305 -9.06 0.50 -11.97
C ARG A 305 -8.83 -0.51 -13.09
N ARG A 306 -7.64 -0.49 -13.68
CA ARG A 306 -7.29 -1.35 -14.80
C ARG A 306 -5.88 -1.87 -14.67
N VAL A 307 -5.71 -3.13 -15.00
CA VAL A 307 -4.40 -3.71 -15.28
C VAL A 307 -3.97 -3.22 -16.67
N ILE A 308 -2.81 -2.61 -16.76
CA ILE A 308 -2.17 -2.22 -18.02
C ILE A 308 -1.51 -3.44 -18.63
N TYR A 309 -0.76 -4.18 -17.81
CA TYR A 309 -0.32 -5.54 -18.11
C TYR A 309 -0.18 -6.34 -16.80
N SER A 310 -0.31 -7.64 -16.92
CA SER A 310 -0.02 -8.61 -15.87
C SER A 310 0.53 -9.87 -16.50
N THR A 311 1.59 -10.43 -15.95
CA THR A 311 2.29 -11.59 -16.47
C THR A 311 2.77 -12.48 -15.34
N TYR A 312 2.80 -13.78 -15.58
CA TYR A 312 3.62 -14.69 -14.80
C TYR A 312 5.09 -14.62 -15.27
N ILE A 313 6.01 -15.03 -14.43
CA ILE A 313 7.40 -15.35 -14.76
C ILE A 313 7.79 -16.54 -13.88
N GLY A 314 7.83 -17.74 -14.46
CA GLY A 314 8.14 -18.95 -13.72
C GLY A 314 8.39 -20.14 -14.61
N GLY A 315 8.87 -21.21 -13.99
CA GLY A 315 9.08 -22.52 -14.59
C GLY A 315 8.14 -23.57 -14.02
N SER A 316 8.59 -24.81 -13.94
CA SER A 316 7.80 -25.93 -13.42
C SER A 316 7.87 -26.10 -11.90
N GLY A 317 8.75 -25.40 -11.22
CA GLY A 317 8.91 -25.37 -9.77
C GLY A 317 8.26 -24.16 -9.12
N GLY A 318 8.78 -23.71 -7.98
CA GLY A 318 8.32 -22.53 -7.29
C GLY A 318 9.22 -21.31 -7.50
N GLU A 319 8.62 -20.15 -7.63
CA GLU A 319 9.25 -18.85 -7.77
C GLU A 319 8.58 -17.81 -6.88
N ASP A 320 9.39 -16.90 -6.33
CA ASP A 320 8.87 -15.75 -5.62
C ASP A 320 9.76 -14.52 -5.88
N ALA A 321 9.14 -13.37 -6.17
CA ALA A 321 9.83 -12.10 -6.30
C ALA A 321 9.78 -11.34 -4.97
N TYR A 322 10.95 -10.92 -4.49
CA TYR A 322 11.08 -10.15 -3.24
C TYR A 322 11.40 -8.67 -3.47
N GLY A 323 11.89 -8.32 -4.66
CA GLY A 323 12.25 -6.94 -4.96
C GLY A 323 11.89 -6.51 -6.38
N ILE A 324 11.49 -5.24 -6.52
CA ILE A 324 11.22 -4.58 -7.81
C ILE A 324 11.87 -3.20 -7.85
N ALA A 325 12.50 -2.86 -8.98
CA ALA A 325 12.97 -1.51 -9.28
C ALA A 325 12.60 -1.14 -10.73
N LEU A 326 12.42 0.16 -11.02
CA LEU A 326 12.04 0.66 -12.34
C LEU A 326 13.10 1.56 -12.92
N ASP A 327 13.46 1.36 -14.20
CA ASP A 327 14.24 2.37 -14.92
C ASP A 327 13.33 3.52 -15.45
N ALA A 328 13.95 4.59 -15.94
CA ALA A 328 13.24 5.75 -16.46
C ALA A 328 12.35 5.45 -17.68
N SER A 329 12.56 4.31 -18.34
CA SER A 329 11.74 3.84 -19.47
C SER A 329 10.53 2.99 -19.00
N GLY A 330 10.43 2.71 -17.70
CA GLY A 330 9.39 1.87 -17.12
C GLY A 330 9.63 0.37 -17.28
N ASN A 331 10.87 -0.05 -17.56
CA ASN A 331 11.23 -1.46 -17.49
C ASN A 331 11.35 -1.87 -16.02
N ALA A 332 10.83 -3.06 -15.69
CA ALA A 332 10.87 -3.59 -14.32
C ALA A 332 12.05 -4.55 -14.15
N TYR A 333 12.84 -4.30 -13.12
CA TYR A 333 13.93 -5.19 -12.67
C TYR A 333 13.45 -5.92 -11.42
N LEU A 334 13.59 -7.22 -11.44
CA LEU A 334 13.08 -8.14 -10.42
C LEU A 334 14.21 -9.00 -9.87
N THR A 335 14.12 -9.34 -8.61
CA THR A 335 14.94 -10.38 -7.99
C THR A 335 14.11 -11.20 -7.02
N GLY A 336 14.54 -12.43 -6.80
CA GLY A 336 13.87 -13.36 -5.90
C GLY A 336 14.57 -14.71 -5.85
N GLY A 337 13.79 -15.75 -5.58
CA GLY A 337 14.23 -17.13 -5.59
C GLY A 337 13.50 -17.94 -6.64
N THR A 338 14.17 -18.96 -7.21
CA THR A 338 13.57 -19.98 -8.07
C THR A 338 14.13 -21.36 -7.72
N ASN A 339 13.29 -22.38 -7.70
CA ASN A 339 13.72 -23.78 -7.67
C ASN A 339 13.44 -24.52 -9.00
N SER A 340 13.04 -23.78 -10.04
CA SER A 340 12.78 -24.33 -11.37
C SER A 340 14.06 -24.47 -12.18
N LEU A 341 14.33 -25.68 -12.65
CA LEU A 341 15.43 -25.92 -13.60
C LEU A 341 15.17 -25.31 -14.97
N ASP A 342 13.92 -25.05 -15.28
CA ASP A 342 13.42 -24.48 -16.54
C ASP A 342 12.97 -23.01 -16.36
N PHE A 343 13.42 -22.32 -15.30
CA PHE A 343 13.18 -20.88 -15.13
C PHE A 343 13.63 -20.11 -16.38
N PRO A 344 12.83 -19.15 -16.89
CA PRO A 344 13.13 -18.47 -18.14
C PRO A 344 14.38 -17.60 -18.07
N VAL A 345 15.41 -17.96 -18.84
CA VAL A 345 16.65 -17.21 -19.02
C VAL A 345 16.82 -16.76 -20.49
N THR A 346 17.56 -15.68 -20.68
CA THR A 346 17.82 -15.14 -22.03
C THR A 346 19.24 -15.47 -22.50
N PRO A 347 19.49 -15.55 -23.83
CA PRO A 347 20.82 -15.82 -24.36
C PRO A 347 21.84 -14.72 -23.99
N GLY A 348 23.09 -15.11 -23.72
CA GLY A 348 24.22 -14.19 -23.50
C GLY A 348 24.27 -13.54 -22.14
N VAL A 349 23.52 -14.04 -21.16
CA VAL A 349 23.54 -13.56 -19.77
C VAL A 349 24.69 -14.15 -18.98
N TRP A 350 24.96 -13.59 -17.80
CA TRP A 350 26.07 -13.99 -16.93
C TRP A 350 26.00 -15.47 -16.51
N GLN A 351 24.87 -15.93 -15.99
CA GLN A 351 24.65 -17.32 -15.59
C GLN A 351 23.36 -17.86 -16.22
N PRO A 352 23.50 -18.62 -17.34
CA PRO A 352 22.34 -19.12 -18.07
C PRO A 352 21.76 -20.44 -17.50
N VAL A 353 22.42 -21.06 -16.52
CA VAL A 353 22.08 -22.38 -15.99
C VAL A 353 21.87 -22.28 -14.50
N CYS A 354 20.76 -22.81 -14.01
CA CYS A 354 20.44 -23.06 -12.62
C CYS A 354 21.22 -24.28 -12.11
N CYS A 355 21.65 -24.31 -10.89
CA CYS A 355 22.48 -25.39 -10.36
C CYS A 355 22.12 -25.91 -8.97
N GLY A 356 20.95 -25.60 -8.38
CA GLY A 356 20.68 -26.07 -7.03
C GLY A 356 19.24 -26.19 -6.57
N LEU A 357 19.08 -26.24 -5.25
CA LEU A 357 17.76 -26.36 -4.62
C LEU A 357 16.96 -25.06 -4.69
N THR A 358 17.64 -23.90 -4.61
CA THR A 358 17.06 -22.57 -4.81
C THR A 358 18.15 -21.64 -5.30
N ASP A 359 17.94 -20.97 -6.43
CA ASP A 359 18.83 -19.97 -7.00
C ASP A 359 18.18 -18.58 -7.01
N VAL A 360 19.01 -17.55 -6.99
CA VAL A 360 18.58 -16.18 -7.24
C VAL A 360 18.30 -16.02 -8.74
N PHE A 361 17.24 -15.33 -9.08
CA PHE A 361 17.05 -14.78 -10.43
C PHE A 361 17.18 -13.25 -10.43
N VAL A 362 17.67 -12.73 -11.55
CA VAL A 362 17.61 -11.29 -11.85
C VAL A 362 17.02 -11.12 -13.24
N THR A 363 15.84 -10.53 -13.31
CA THR A 363 15.06 -10.43 -14.55
C THR A 363 14.72 -8.99 -14.84
N LYS A 364 14.96 -8.53 -16.06
CA LYS A 364 14.53 -7.24 -16.59
C LYS A 364 13.41 -7.45 -17.60
N LEU A 365 12.19 -7.06 -17.22
CA LEU A 365 10.98 -7.10 -18.03
C LEU A 365 10.79 -5.75 -18.74
N ASN A 366 10.42 -5.75 -20.00
CA ASN A 366 10.19 -4.52 -20.75
C ASN A 366 8.96 -3.73 -20.23
N SER A 367 8.87 -2.46 -20.55
CA SER A 367 7.83 -1.54 -20.05
C SER A 367 6.39 -1.91 -20.46
N THR A 368 6.23 -2.80 -21.43
CA THR A 368 4.92 -3.32 -21.90
C THR A 368 4.56 -4.69 -21.29
N GLY A 369 5.46 -5.29 -20.50
CA GLY A 369 5.22 -6.60 -19.88
C GLY A 369 5.24 -7.79 -20.86
N SER A 370 5.73 -7.60 -22.08
CA SER A 370 5.59 -8.58 -23.18
C SER A 370 6.85 -9.37 -23.51
N SER A 371 8.01 -8.97 -22.97
CA SER A 371 9.27 -9.68 -23.23
C SER A 371 10.31 -9.42 -22.14
N LEU A 372 11.15 -10.41 -21.90
CA LEU A 372 12.36 -10.26 -21.08
C LEU A 372 13.43 -9.57 -21.89
N ILE A 373 14.00 -8.48 -21.35
CA ILE A 373 15.18 -7.81 -21.92
C ILE A 373 16.42 -8.63 -21.59
N TYR A 374 16.53 -9.07 -20.32
CA TYR A 374 17.40 -10.13 -19.89
C TYR A 374 16.82 -10.86 -18.67
N SER A 375 17.22 -12.10 -18.50
CA SER A 375 16.95 -12.90 -17.30
C SER A 375 18.10 -13.87 -17.07
N THR A 376 18.67 -13.84 -15.88
CA THR A 376 19.85 -14.61 -15.49
C THR A 376 19.70 -15.18 -14.10
N HIS A 377 20.33 -16.32 -13.82
CA HIS A 377 20.55 -16.74 -12.46
C HIS A 377 21.73 -16.00 -11.82
N VAL A 378 21.78 -15.99 -10.48
CA VAL A 378 22.90 -15.54 -9.68
C VAL A 378 23.08 -16.53 -8.53
N GLY A 379 23.98 -17.49 -8.68
CA GLY A 379 24.19 -18.55 -7.68
C GLY A 379 24.93 -19.74 -8.25
N VAL A 380 25.18 -20.74 -7.42
CA VAL A 380 25.84 -22.00 -7.80
C VAL A 380 25.16 -23.24 -7.19
N GLY A 381 23.91 -23.11 -6.80
CA GLY A 381 23.14 -24.25 -6.30
C GLY A 381 23.55 -24.73 -4.90
N GLY A 382 23.72 -23.81 -3.99
CA GLY A 382 23.77 -24.11 -2.57
C GLY A 382 22.40 -24.14 -1.93
N GLU A 383 22.28 -24.72 -0.75
CA GLU A 383 21.03 -24.63 0.01
C GLU A 383 20.72 -23.16 0.35
N GLY A 384 19.56 -22.66 -0.10
CA GLY A 384 18.97 -21.42 0.38
C GLY A 384 19.53 -20.12 -0.17
N THR A 385 20.13 -20.08 -1.37
CA THR A 385 20.54 -18.83 -2.01
C THR A 385 19.32 -18.03 -2.49
N ARG A 386 19.17 -16.78 -2.05
CA ARG A 386 18.03 -15.91 -2.40
C ARG A 386 18.48 -14.47 -2.65
N GLY A 387 17.75 -13.79 -3.53
CA GLY A 387 17.89 -12.36 -3.77
C GLY A 387 16.74 -11.61 -3.13
N PHE A 388 17.00 -10.88 -2.05
CA PHE A 388 15.96 -10.19 -1.29
C PHE A 388 15.77 -8.75 -1.74
N GLY A 389 16.84 -8.05 -2.07
CA GLY A 389 16.79 -6.66 -2.46
C GLY A 389 17.41 -6.39 -3.83
N ILE A 390 16.78 -5.48 -4.59
CA ILE A 390 17.30 -4.99 -5.86
C ILE A 390 17.23 -3.46 -5.93
N ALA A 391 18.28 -2.86 -6.45
CA ALA A 391 18.33 -1.45 -6.80
C ALA A 391 19.03 -1.27 -8.15
N ILE A 392 18.78 -0.15 -8.82
CA ILE A 392 19.41 0.17 -10.11
C ILE A 392 20.09 1.53 -10.06
N ASP A 393 21.20 1.68 -10.76
CA ASP A 393 21.83 2.99 -10.95
C ASP A 393 21.26 3.72 -12.18
N GLY A 394 21.61 4.98 -12.35
CA GLY A 394 21.19 5.79 -13.48
C GLY A 394 21.67 5.30 -14.86
N LYS A 395 22.54 4.28 -14.91
CA LYS A 395 23.02 3.63 -16.14
C LYS A 395 22.30 2.32 -16.44
N GLY A 396 21.43 1.85 -15.50
CA GLY A 396 20.68 0.62 -15.62
C GLY A 396 21.43 -0.63 -15.17
N ALA A 397 22.54 -0.48 -14.44
CA ALA A 397 23.18 -1.60 -13.74
C ALA A 397 22.33 -2.03 -12.55
N ALA A 398 22.11 -3.33 -12.38
CA ALA A 398 21.33 -3.89 -11.27
C ALA A 398 22.25 -4.30 -10.12
N TYR A 399 21.90 -3.88 -8.92
CA TYR A 399 22.56 -4.25 -7.67
C TYR A 399 21.61 -5.14 -6.87
N VAL A 400 22.08 -6.32 -6.50
CA VAL A 400 21.28 -7.33 -5.81
C VAL A 400 21.97 -7.74 -4.53
N THR A 401 21.19 -7.95 -3.48
CA THR A 401 21.66 -8.49 -2.20
C THR A 401 20.72 -9.61 -1.74
N GLY A 402 21.24 -10.46 -0.88
CA GLY A 402 20.51 -11.57 -0.29
C GLY A 402 21.45 -12.38 0.58
N ASN A 403 21.21 -13.68 0.66
CA ASN A 403 22.05 -14.63 1.37
C ASN A 403 22.60 -15.71 0.42
N ALA A 404 23.81 -16.16 0.69
CA ALA A 404 24.48 -17.19 -0.10
C ALA A 404 25.46 -18.02 0.76
N GLY A 405 25.55 -19.30 0.43
CA GLY A 405 26.53 -20.22 1.02
C GLY A 405 27.85 -20.28 0.25
N PRO A 406 28.76 -21.16 0.69
CA PRO A 406 30.04 -21.40 0.02
C PRO A 406 29.89 -21.76 -1.46
N GLY A 407 30.81 -21.26 -2.27
CA GLY A 407 30.78 -21.47 -3.73
C GLY A 407 29.99 -20.42 -4.53
N PHE A 408 29.32 -19.48 -3.88
CA PHE A 408 28.67 -18.36 -4.57
C PHE A 408 29.69 -17.58 -5.44
N PRO A 409 29.30 -17.18 -6.69
CA PRO A 409 30.23 -16.57 -7.63
C PRO A 409 30.67 -15.17 -7.21
N THR A 410 31.95 -15.01 -6.93
CA THR A 410 32.57 -13.74 -6.60
C THR A 410 33.51 -13.29 -7.73
N THR A 411 33.85 -12.00 -7.76
CA THR A 411 34.74 -11.43 -8.77
C THR A 411 36.13 -11.14 -8.21
N PRO A 412 37.18 -11.16 -9.03
CA PRO A 412 38.53 -10.77 -8.59
C PRO A 412 38.56 -9.35 -8.02
N GLY A 413 39.18 -9.19 -6.86
CA GLY A 413 39.27 -7.90 -6.17
C GLY A 413 38.02 -7.48 -5.38
N ALA A 414 37.08 -8.38 -5.18
CA ALA A 414 35.94 -8.18 -4.30
C ALA A 414 36.36 -8.02 -2.84
N LEU A 415 35.52 -7.40 -2.02
CA LEU A 415 35.72 -7.21 -0.58
C LEU A 415 35.99 -8.53 0.15
N LYS A 416 35.16 -9.56 -0.13
CA LYS A 416 35.26 -10.91 0.44
C LYS A 416 34.91 -11.94 -0.64
N THR A 417 35.86 -12.84 -0.95
CA THR A 417 35.69 -13.81 -2.05
C THR A 417 35.25 -15.19 -1.60
N GLU A 418 35.26 -15.45 -0.32
CA GLU A 418 34.90 -16.77 0.26
C GLU A 418 33.98 -16.59 1.46
N CYS A 419 32.97 -17.48 1.61
CA CYS A 419 32.19 -17.66 2.82
C CYS A 419 32.90 -18.71 3.68
N ASN A 420 33.30 -18.34 4.89
CA ASN A 420 33.86 -19.27 5.91
C ASN A 420 32.78 -19.71 6.93
N CYS A 421 31.52 -19.68 6.53
CA CYS A 421 30.34 -19.86 7.35
C CYS A 421 29.29 -20.70 6.61
N PHE A 422 28.15 -20.94 7.24
CA PHE A 422 27.03 -21.63 6.63
C PHE A 422 26.35 -20.73 5.55
N THR A 423 26.19 -19.44 5.86
CA THR A 423 25.61 -18.44 4.94
C THR A 423 26.07 -17.03 5.29
N ASP A 424 26.42 -16.25 4.27
CA ASP A 424 26.74 -14.82 4.33
C ASP A 424 25.77 -14.00 3.50
N GLY A 425 25.61 -12.73 3.83
CA GLY A 425 25.12 -11.74 2.92
C GLY A 425 26.01 -11.64 1.66
N TYR A 426 25.45 -11.18 0.56
CA TYR A 426 26.21 -10.90 -0.66
C TYR A 426 25.76 -9.61 -1.33
N VAL A 427 26.62 -9.06 -2.19
CA VAL A 427 26.31 -7.95 -3.08
C VAL A 427 26.83 -8.25 -4.47
N THR A 428 25.93 -8.33 -5.45
CA THR A 428 26.27 -8.50 -6.87
C THR A 428 25.79 -7.31 -7.68
N LYS A 429 26.67 -6.69 -8.46
CA LYS A 429 26.35 -5.68 -9.44
C LYS A 429 26.44 -6.26 -10.84
N LEU A 430 25.29 -6.33 -11.54
CA LEU A 430 25.25 -6.73 -12.95
C LEU A 430 25.34 -5.51 -13.86
N ASN A 431 26.02 -5.66 -14.99
CA ASN A 431 26.01 -4.66 -16.03
C ASN A 431 24.60 -4.44 -16.61
N PRO A 432 24.31 -3.33 -17.34
CA PRO A 432 22.98 -3.03 -17.86
C PRO A 432 22.36 -4.08 -18.79
N GLN A 433 23.20 -4.97 -19.36
CA GLN A 433 22.80 -6.06 -20.27
C GLN A 433 22.57 -7.39 -19.55
N GLY A 434 22.89 -7.49 -18.25
CA GLY A 434 22.83 -8.76 -17.49
C GLY A 434 23.84 -9.82 -17.94
N SER A 435 24.81 -9.44 -18.77
CA SER A 435 25.78 -10.36 -19.39
C SER A 435 27.07 -10.56 -18.58
N ASN A 436 27.28 -9.75 -17.55
CA ASN A 436 28.48 -9.83 -16.71
C ASN A 436 28.20 -9.23 -15.32
N ALA A 437 28.87 -9.75 -14.29
CA ALA A 437 28.96 -9.08 -12.99
C ALA A 437 30.12 -8.05 -13.04
N ASP A 438 29.81 -6.77 -12.82
CA ASP A 438 30.82 -5.74 -12.62
C ASP A 438 31.61 -6.01 -11.33
N TYR A 439 30.92 -6.47 -10.29
CA TYR A 439 31.48 -7.08 -9.10
C TYR A 439 30.45 -8.00 -8.41
N SER A 440 30.96 -8.98 -7.66
CA SER A 440 30.20 -9.84 -6.79
C SER A 440 31.06 -10.19 -5.57
N THR A 441 30.53 -10.00 -4.36
CA THR A 441 31.25 -10.12 -3.10
C THR A 441 30.36 -10.66 -1.99
N PHE A 442 30.90 -11.45 -1.08
CA PHE A 442 30.26 -11.70 0.19
C PHE A 442 30.36 -10.48 1.12
N LEU A 443 29.43 -10.42 2.07
CA LEU A 443 29.36 -9.42 3.14
C LEU A 443 28.92 -10.12 4.43
N GLY A 444 29.84 -10.41 5.32
CA GLY A 444 29.56 -11.10 6.57
C GLY A 444 30.85 -11.48 7.32
N GLY A 445 30.70 -12.05 8.52
CA GLY A 445 31.77 -12.51 9.40
C GLY A 445 31.93 -14.03 9.38
N SER A 446 32.03 -14.64 10.56
CA SER A 446 32.24 -16.08 10.72
C SER A 446 30.98 -16.89 11.10
N SER A 447 29.84 -16.21 11.28
CA SER A 447 28.57 -16.85 11.62
C SER A 447 27.53 -16.57 10.53
N VAL A 448 26.24 -16.53 10.87
CA VAL A 448 25.14 -16.31 9.93
C VAL A 448 24.92 -14.80 9.70
N ASP A 449 24.97 -14.38 8.45
CA ASP A 449 24.76 -12.99 8.02
C ASP A 449 23.83 -12.94 6.81
N PHE A 450 22.87 -12.03 6.81
CA PHE A 450 21.90 -11.87 5.73
C PHE A 450 21.89 -10.43 5.22
N GLY A 451 21.93 -10.26 3.91
CA GLY A 451 21.66 -8.98 3.25
C GLY A 451 20.18 -8.90 2.84
N GLU A 452 19.38 -8.12 3.54
CA GLU A 452 17.94 -8.05 3.30
C GLU A 452 17.55 -7.02 2.24
N ALA A 453 18.21 -5.87 2.22
CA ALA A 453 17.87 -4.81 1.28
C ALA A 453 19.09 -4.01 0.84
N ILE A 454 18.97 -3.43 -0.35
CA ILE A 454 20.00 -2.63 -0.99
C ILE A 454 19.43 -1.35 -1.59
N ALA A 455 20.15 -0.26 -1.47
CA ALA A 455 19.90 0.99 -2.17
C ALA A 455 21.20 1.52 -2.78
N VAL A 456 21.11 2.32 -3.83
CA VAL A 456 22.29 2.85 -4.53
C VAL A 456 22.19 4.37 -4.59
N ASP A 457 23.27 5.05 -4.24
CA ASP A 457 23.32 6.50 -4.35
C ASP A 457 23.70 6.96 -5.79
N THR A 458 23.58 8.25 -6.03
CA THR A 458 23.90 8.85 -7.35
C THR A 458 25.36 8.70 -7.75
N THR A 459 26.25 8.30 -6.82
CA THR A 459 27.67 8.03 -7.10
C THR A 459 27.95 6.56 -7.41
N GLY A 460 26.96 5.68 -7.26
CA GLY A 460 27.07 4.23 -7.47
C GLY A 460 27.61 3.45 -6.27
N LYS A 461 27.58 4.03 -5.06
CA LYS A 461 27.84 3.30 -3.82
C LYS A 461 26.61 2.48 -3.44
N ALA A 462 26.83 1.23 -3.04
CA ALA A 462 25.77 0.36 -2.56
C ALA A 462 25.62 0.47 -1.04
N PHE A 463 24.41 0.75 -0.59
CA PHE A 463 24.01 0.75 0.82
C PHE A 463 23.21 -0.50 1.10
N VAL A 464 23.68 -1.32 2.01
CA VAL A 464 23.08 -2.62 2.34
C VAL A 464 22.69 -2.64 3.80
N THR A 465 21.53 -3.21 4.10
CA THR A 465 21.08 -3.55 5.45
C THR A 465 20.67 -5.01 5.50
N GLY A 466 20.62 -5.54 6.68
CA GLY A 466 20.23 -6.90 7.00
C GLY A 466 20.52 -7.16 8.46
N TYR A 467 20.92 -8.37 8.80
CA TYR A 467 21.26 -8.75 10.16
C TYR A 467 22.49 -9.67 10.22
N SER A 468 23.13 -9.67 11.37
CA SER A 468 24.35 -10.43 11.60
C SER A 468 24.34 -11.07 12.99
N SER A 469 24.66 -12.37 13.05
CA SER A 469 25.00 -13.08 14.29
C SER A 469 26.50 -13.19 14.50
N SER A 470 27.30 -12.59 13.60
CA SER A 470 28.77 -12.69 13.64
C SER A 470 29.39 -11.71 14.64
N GLY A 471 30.16 -12.23 15.58
CA GLY A 471 30.93 -11.37 16.49
C GLY A 471 32.07 -10.60 15.81
N ASP A 472 32.48 -11.03 14.62
CA ASP A 472 33.53 -10.46 13.76
C ASP A 472 32.97 -9.84 12.46
N PHE A 473 31.68 -9.44 12.45
CA PHE A 473 31.09 -8.73 11.31
C PHE A 473 31.97 -7.53 10.89
N PRO A 474 32.23 -7.31 9.59
CA PRO A 474 33.16 -6.29 9.14
C PRO A 474 32.61 -4.87 9.35
N THR A 475 33.01 -4.22 10.44
CA THR A 475 32.72 -2.83 10.76
C THR A 475 33.88 -1.91 10.42
N THR A 476 33.60 -0.62 10.20
CA THR A 476 34.66 0.39 9.98
C THR A 476 34.97 1.15 11.27
N PRO A 477 36.18 1.73 11.42
CA PRO A 477 36.53 2.52 12.61
C PRO A 477 35.60 3.72 12.89
N SER A 478 34.84 4.16 11.87
CA SER A 478 33.84 5.24 11.97
C SER A 478 32.45 4.74 12.40
N ALA A 479 32.27 3.46 12.65
CA ALA A 479 30.99 2.84 12.98
C ALA A 479 30.32 3.50 14.22
N PHE A 480 29.01 3.49 14.24
CA PHE A 480 28.21 3.79 15.44
C PHE A 480 28.41 2.68 16.49
N GLN A 481 28.34 1.42 16.06
CA GLN A 481 28.51 0.24 16.89
C GLN A 481 29.46 -0.74 16.19
N LEU A 482 30.53 -1.13 16.89
CA LEU A 482 31.62 -1.92 16.34
C LEU A 482 31.43 -3.43 16.50
N THR A 483 30.69 -3.85 17.50
CA THR A 483 30.51 -5.27 17.89
C THR A 483 29.04 -5.56 18.11
N ASN A 484 28.65 -6.81 17.83
CA ASN A 484 27.34 -7.35 18.16
C ASN A 484 27.09 -7.26 19.67
N LYS A 485 25.88 -6.90 20.08
CA LYS A 485 25.47 -6.74 21.50
C LYS A 485 24.46 -7.79 21.93
N GLY A 486 23.68 -8.33 21.00
CA GLY A 486 22.62 -9.29 21.26
C GLY A 486 22.86 -10.65 20.63
N GLY A 487 21.77 -11.36 20.33
CA GLY A 487 21.83 -12.58 19.54
C GLY A 487 22.10 -12.28 18.07
N VAL A 488 21.32 -11.35 17.52
CA VAL A 488 21.41 -10.87 16.15
C VAL A 488 21.29 -9.36 16.17
N ASP A 489 22.18 -8.63 15.50
CA ASP A 489 22.09 -7.19 15.34
C ASP A 489 21.84 -6.80 13.86
N ALA A 490 21.04 -5.80 13.61
CA ALA A 490 20.95 -5.18 12.30
C ALA A 490 22.27 -4.51 11.90
N PHE A 491 22.52 -4.36 10.60
CA PHE A 491 23.69 -3.63 10.12
C PHE A 491 23.37 -2.63 9.01
N VAL A 492 24.27 -1.67 8.82
CA VAL A 492 24.33 -0.81 7.64
C VAL A 492 25.75 -0.82 7.10
N SER A 493 25.92 -1.31 5.86
CA SER A 493 27.21 -1.35 5.18
C SER A 493 27.14 -0.55 3.88
N VAL A 494 28.12 0.28 3.62
CA VAL A 494 28.24 1.09 2.40
C VAL A 494 29.50 0.62 1.63
N LEU A 495 29.28 -0.03 0.50
CA LEU A 495 30.35 -0.46 -0.38
C LEU A 495 30.75 0.68 -1.33
N ASN A 496 32.04 0.73 -1.67
CA ASN A 496 32.52 1.60 -2.74
C ASN A 496 31.97 1.15 -4.11
N GLN A 497 32.14 1.97 -5.15
CA GLN A 497 31.55 1.77 -6.49
C GLN A 497 31.93 0.44 -7.16
N ASN A 498 33.11 -0.12 -6.83
CA ASN A 498 33.64 -1.36 -7.42
C ASN A 498 33.57 -2.58 -6.47
N GLY A 499 32.87 -2.48 -5.34
CA GLY A 499 32.64 -3.60 -4.43
C GLY A 499 33.87 -4.15 -3.70
N SER A 500 35.00 -3.39 -3.69
CA SER A 500 36.28 -3.86 -3.17
C SER A 500 36.58 -3.43 -1.74
N ALA A 501 35.82 -2.51 -1.17
CA ALA A 501 36.02 -1.99 0.18
C ALA A 501 34.73 -1.40 0.77
N LEU A 502 34.67 -1.43 2.11
CA LEU A 502 33.64 -0.74 2.89
C LEU A 502 34.03 0.73 3.06
N ALA A 503 33.20 1.64 2.60
CA ALA A 503 33.31 3.07 2.87
C ALA A 503 32.81 3.42 4.28
N TYR A 504 31.80 2.66 4.76
CA TYR A 504 31.24 2.72 6.11
C TYR A 504 30.56 1.38 6.42
N SER A 505 30.67 0.90 7.63
CA SER A 505 29.92 -0.29 8.06
C SER A 505 29.75 -0.25 9.58
N THR A 506 28.53 -0.48 10.05
CA THR A 506 28.16 -0.47 11.46
C THR A 506 27.10 -1.49 11.77
N LEU A 507 27.11 -2.03 12.97
CA LEU A 507 26.00 -2.73 13.58
C LEU A 507 25.02 -1.70 14.21
N LEU A 508 23.79 -2.12 14.47
CA LEU A 508 22.75 -1.36 15.12
C LEU A 508 21.84 -2.30 15.90
N GLY A 509 22.00 -2.39 17.20
CA GLY A 509 21.21 -3.28 18.04
C GLY A 509 21.40 -3.04 19.52
N GLY A 510 20.58 -3.74 20.32
CA GLY A 510 20.60 -3.80 21.77
C GLY A 510 20.97 -5.20 22.28
N SER A 511 20.38 -5.61 23.41
CA SER A 511 20.68 -6.93 24.02
C SER A 511 19.84 -8.09 23.48
N GLY A 512 18.81 -7.84 22.69
CA GLY A 512 17.94 -8.84 22.06
C GLY A 512 18.33 -9.15 20.61
N ASN A 513 17.33 -9.29 19.75
CA ASN A 513 17.49 -9.51 18.31
C ASN A 513 16.97 -8.31 17.53
N GLU A 514 17.76 -7.85 16.56
CA GLU A 514 17.41 -6.81 15.61
C GLU A 514 17.64 -7.26 14.18
N GLU A 515 16.67 -7.04 13.32
CA GLU A 515 16.81 -7.23 11.89
C GLU A 515 16.53 -5.95 11.12
N GLY A 516 17.29 -5.69 10.07
CA GLY A 516 17.08 -4.57 9.16
C GLY A 516 16.45 -5.04 7.86
N TYR A 517 15.18 -4.80 7.66
CA TYR A 517 14.43 -5.31 6.50
C TYR A 517 14.48 -4.44 5.26
N LYS A 518 14.59 -3.12 5.42
CA LYS A 518 14.64 -2.19 4.30
C LYS A 518 15.57 -1.03 4.55
N ILE A 519 16.25 -0.63 3.46
CA ILE A 519 17.11 0.55 3.43
C ILE A 519 16.74 1.44 2.24
N ALA A 520 16.75 2.75 2.45
CA ALA A 520 16.69 3.75 1.40
C ALA A 520 17.83 4.76 1.56
N VAL A 521 18.27 5.36 0.48
CA VAL A 521 19.31 6.39 0.51
C VAL A 521 18.78 7.72 0.00
N ASN A 522 18.98 8.79 0.78
CA ASN A 522 18.65 10.13 0.38
C ASN A 522 19.77 11.10 0.78
N HIS A 523 20.34 11.80 -0.21
CA HIS A 523 21.48 12.72 -0.01
C HIS A 523 22.65 12.05 0.74
N GLY A 524 23.00 10.80 0.36
CA GLY A 524 24.09 10.03 0.95
C GLY A 524 23.87 9.58 2.39
N LYS A 525 22.66 9.67 2.91
CA LYS A 525 22.27 9.17 4.24
C LYS A 525 21.40 7.92 4.09
N ALA A 526 21.65 6.95 4.94
CA ALA A 526 20.87 5.71 5.02
C ALA A 526 19.66 5.91 5.94
N TYR A 527 18.51 5.45 5.50
CA TYR A 527 17.29 5.30 6.30
C TYR A 527 16.93 3.84 6.31
N LEU A 528 16.73 3.26 7.47
CA LEU A 528 16.43 1.84 7.60
C LEU A 528 15.29 1.60 8.60
N THR A 529 14.63 0.48 8.42
CA THR A 529 13.60 -0.05 9.30
C THR A 529 13.71 -1.56 9.38
N GLY A 530 13.14 -2.12 10.41
CA GLY A 530 13.05 -3.55 10.71
C GLY A 530 12.31 -3.76 12.01
N TYR A 531 12.63 -4.80 12.75
CA TYR A 531 12.14 -4.98 14.10
C TYR A 531 13.27 -5.05 15.12
N THR A 532 12.94 -4.80 16.38
CA THR A 532 13.81 -4.99 17.55
C THR A 532 13.07 -5.71 18.66
N GLY A 533 13.70 -6.70 19.26
CA GLY A 533 13.28 -7.33 20.50
C GLY A 533 13.97 -6.72 21.74
N SER A 534 14.75 -5.66 21.57
CA SER A 534 15.55 -5.04 22.62
C SER A 534 14.86 -3.86 23.26
N THR A 535 14.65 -3.91 24.56
CA THR A 535 14.19 -2.74 25.33
C THR A 535 15.28 -1.65 25.47
N ASP A 536 16.55 -2.00 25.21
CA ASP A 536 17.73 -1.13 25.22
C ASP A 536 18.26 -0.79 23.81
N PHE A 537 17.41 -0.94 22.77
CA PHE A 537 17.73 -0.49 21.41
C PHE A 537 18.15 0.99 21.41
N PRO A 538 19.20 1.39 20.65
CA PRO A 538 19.79 2.72 20.74
C PRO A 538 18.89 3.82 20.12
N VAL A 539 17.91 4.29 20.86
CA VAL A 539 17.05 5.44 20.48
C VAL A 539 17.74 6.77 20.78
N THR A 540 17.39 7.80 20.01
CA THR A 540 17.98 9.14 20.17
C THR A 540 17.07 10.07 20.99
N ALA A 541 17.66 11.05 21.64
CA ALA A 541 16.91 12.07 22.36
C ALA A 541 15.98 12.86 21.42
N GLY A 542 14.71 12.98 21.79
CA GLY A 542 13.69 13.65 20.98
C GLY A 542 13.09 12.79 19.85
N ALA A 543 13.37 11.47 19.83
CA ALA A 543 12.69 10.53 18.96
C ALA A 543 11.18 10.47 19.24
N LEU A 544 10.41 10.00 18.25
CA LEU A 544 8.95 9.85 18.38
C LEU A 544 8.58 8.98 19.58
N GLN A 545 9.23 7.82 19.71
CA GLN A 545 9.00 6.86 20.77
C GLN A 545 10.36 6.42 21.33
N THR A 546 10.60 6.70 22.61
CA THR A 546 11.87 6.44 23.29
C THR A 546 11.85 5.20 24.19
N THR A 547 10.68 4.60 24.35
CA THR A 547 10.46 3.38 25.14
C THR A 547 9.86 2.29 24.28
N TYR A 548 10.31 1.08 24.49
CA TYR A 548 9.77 -0.13 23.90
C TYR A 548 8.26 -0.24 24.22
N GLY A 549 7.42 -0.52 23.21
CA GLY A 549 5.98 -0.52 23.35
C GLY A 549 5.43 -1.75 24.05
N GLY A 550 5.93 -2.93 23.70
CA GLY A 550 5.49 -4.21 24.28
C GLY A 550 5.67 -5.38 23.34
N GLY A 551 4.99 -6.49 23.63
CA GLY A 551 5.10 -7.71 22.83
C GLY A 551 6.51 -8.32 22.79
N SER A 552 6.75 -9.13 21.76
CA SER A 552 8.05 -9.74 21.48
C SER A 552 8.93 -8.86 20.58
N SER A 553 8.33 -7.92 19.83
CA SER A 553 9.04 -7.02 18.92
C SER A 553 8.29 -5.73 18.69
N ASP A 554 9.05 -4.62 18.59
CA ASP A 554 8.61 -3.34 18.02
C ASP A 554 9.28 -3.12 16.66
N ALA A 555 8.60 -2.42 15.76
CA ALA A 555 9.28 -1.84 14.62
C ALA A 555 10.21 -0.70 15.07
N TYR A 556 11.27 -0.45 14.31
CA TYR A 556 12.14 0.70 14.52
C TYR A 556 12.39 1.46 13.22
N VAL A 557 12.74 2.72 13.35
CA VAL A 557 13.21 3.56 12.24
C VAL A 557 14.50 4.24 12.63
N ALA A 558 15.53 4.11 11.81
CA ALA A 558 16.80 4.76 12.05
C ALA A 558 17.32 5.50 10.80
N LYS A 559 18.08 6.56 11.05
CA LYS A 559 18.78 7.33 10.03
C LYS A 559 20.25 7.43 10.39
N ILE A 560 21.11 6.98 9.48
CA ILE A 560 22.56 6.99 9.62
C ILE A 560 23.19 7.91 8.60
N ASP A 561 24.15 8.71 9.02
CA ASP A 561 24.99 9.57 8.19
C ASP A 561 26.40 8.98 8.10
N PRO A 562 26.75 8.21 7.03
CA PRO A 562 28.07 7.60 6.88
C PRO A 562 29.23 8.57 6.76
N SER A 563 28.98 9.85 6.62
CA SER A 563 30.02 10.91 6.60
C SER A 563 30.48 11.31 8.01
N LYS A 564 29.80 10.81 9.04
CA LYS A 564 30.09 11.06 10.46
C LYS A 564 30.70 9.83 11.10
N SER A 565 31.23 9.97 12.30
CA SER A 565 31.90 8.90 13.03
C SER A 565 31.32 8.70 14.43
N GLY A 566 31.34 7.44 14.91
CA GLY A 566 30.85 7.05 16.21
C GLY A 566 29.38 7.43 16.44
N SER A 567 29.03 7.89 17.63
CA SER A 567 27.65 8.25 17.97
C SER A 567 27.05 9.35 17.09
N ALA A 568 27.86 10.21 16.47
CA ALA A 568 27.42 11.26 15.57
C ALA A 568 26.90 10.72 14.22
N SER A 569 27.22 9.47 13.85
CA SER A 569 26.73 8.84 12.63
C SER A 569 25.25 8.40 12.76
N LEU A 570 24.75 8.09 13.98
CA LEU A 570 23.34 7.85 14.22
C LEU A 570 22.61 9.20 14.36
N VAL A 571 21.93 9.62 13.30
CA VAL A 571 21.24 10.91 13.23
C VAL A 571 19.97 10.91 14.08
N TYR A 572 19.17 9.85 13.95
CA TYR A 572 18.06 9.51 14.83
C TYR A 572 17.76 8.01 14.77
N ALA A 573 17.19 7.51 15.85
CA ALA A 573 16.53 6.21 15.92
C ALA A 573 15.35 6.29 16.88
N THR A 574 14.26 5.61 16.55
CA THR A 574 12.99 5.60 17.29
C THR A 574 12.37 4.22 17.23
N PHE A 575 11.72 3.79 18.31
CA PHE A 575 10.73 2.72 18.22
C PHE A 575 9.49 3.20 17.47
N LEU A 576 8.70 2.25 17.00
CA LEU A 576 7.38 2.45 16.42
C LEU A 576 6.54 1.20 16.70
N GLY A 577 5.81 1.21 17.79
CA GLY A 577 5.00 0.04 18.19
C GLY A 577 4.02 0.38 19.29
N GLY A 578 3.14 -0.58 19.56
CA GLY A 578 2.18 -0.55 20.66
C GLY A 578 2.46 -1.66 21.67
N SER A 579 1.41 -2.19 22.31
CA SER A 579 1.55 -3.22 23.35
C SER A 579 1.64 -4.65 22.81
N GLY A 580 1.41 -4.87 21.52
CA GLY A 580 1.52 -6.17 20.83
C GLY A 580 2.82 -6.30 20.05
N ASP A 581 2.81 -7.16 19.05
CA ASP A 581 3.97 -7.42 18.19
C ASP A 581 3.90 -6.60 16.90
N GLU A 582 5.02 -6.04 16.46
CA GLU A 582 5.20 -5.38 15.19
C GLU A 582 6.28 -6.06 14.34
N ASN A 583 5.97 -6.28 13.05
CA ASN A 583 6.92 -6.74 12.02
C ASN A 583 7.64 -8.07 12.30
N LEU A 584 7.05 -8.98 13.07
CA LEU A 584 7.64 -10.28 13.45
C LEU A 584 7.59 -11.33 12.31
N ASN A 585 7.40 -10.91 11.05
CA ASN A 585 7.22 -11.83 9.95
C ASN A 585 8.34 -11.69 8.91
N ASP A 586 9.05 -12.77 8.62
CA ASP A 586 10.18 -12.87 7.66
C ASP A 586 9.86 -12.45 6.22
N PHE A 587 8.60 -12.14 5.90
CA PHE A 587 8.14 -11.78 4.56
C PHE A 587 7.98 -10.28 4.32
N GLN A 588 8.34 -9.40 5.27
CA GLN A 588 8.18 -7.94 5.17
C GLN A 588 9.49 -7.30 4.71
N ARG A 589 9.68 -7.12 3.39
CA ARG A 589 10.99 -6.73 2.85
C ARG A 589 11.05 -5.36 2.20
N ASP A 590 9.96 -4.82 1.65
CA ASP A 590 9.96 -3.53 0.92
C ASP A 590 9.18 -2.44 1.67
N ILE A 591 9.32 -2.40 2.98
CA ILE A 591 8.44 -1.70 3.92
C ILE A 591 8.82 -0.25 4.23
N LEU A 592 9.75 0.36 3.48
CA LEU A 592 10.21 1.75 3.71
C LEU A 592 10.42 2.51 2.41
N ALA A 593 9.89 3.73 2.36
CA ALA A 593 10.17 4.70 1.33
C ALA A 593 10.54 6.07 1.95
N VAL A 594 11.30 6.90 1.22
CA VAL A 594 11.76 8.22 1.68
C VAL A 594 11.52 9.25 0.59
N ASP A 595 10.94 10.40 0.92
CA ASP A 595 10.79 11.50 -0.01
C ASP A 595 12.07 12.38 -0.13
N ASN A 596 12.07 13.29 -1.08
CA ASN A 596 13.20 14.20 -1.29
C ASN A 596 13.47 15.14 -0.10
N ALA A 597 12.49 15.39 0.75
CA ALA A 597 12.64 16.20 1.97
C ALA A 597 13.23 15.39 3.13
N GLY A 598 13.27 14.07 3.01
CA GLY A 598 13.74 13.13 4.02
C GLY A 598 12.65 12.68 5.00
N ASN A 599 11.37 12.86 4.68
CA ASN A 599 10.29 12.23 5.42
C ASN A 599 10.25 10.74 5.08
N VAL A 600 9.87 9.93 6.06
CA VAL A 600 9.90 8.47 5.98
C VAL A 600 8.48 7.93 5.93
N TYR A 601 8.23 6.97 5.06
CA TYR A 601 6.97 6.28 4.89
C TYR A 601 7.18 4.80 5.15
N LEU A 602 6.34 4.21 5.96
CA LEU A 602 6.47 2.84 6.45
C LEU A 602 5.16 2.08 6.27
N THR A 603 5.27 0.80 6.00
CA THR A 603 4.21 -0.18 6.17
C THR A 603 4.76 -1.38 6.93
N GLY A 604 3.90 -2.25 7.37
CA GLY A 604 4.24 -3.49 8.07
C GLY A 604 2.97 -4.12 8.61
N ALA A 605 3.08 -4.93 9.64
CA ALA A 605 1.93 -5.51 10.32
C ALA A 605 2.05 -5.33 11.84
N THR A 606 0.92 -5.26 12.52
CA THR A 606 0.83 -5.07 13.96
C THR A 606 -0.32 -5.90 14.56
N THR A 607 -0.08 -6.46 15.75
CA THR A 607 -1.13 -7.01 16.61
C THR A 607 -1.60 -6.01 17.67
N SER A 608 -0.95 -4.85 17.76
CA SER A 608 -1.25 -3.82 18.74
C SER A 608 -2.58 -3.13 18.47
N THR A 609 -3.49 -3.14 19.41
CA THR A 609 -4.74 -2.36 19.35
C THR A 609 -4.55 -0.90 19.74
N ASP A 610 -3.38 -0.56 20.25
CA ASP A 610 -2.93 0.77 20.68
C ASP A 610 -1.73 1.29 19.87
N PHE A 611 -1.51 0.75 18.65
CA PHE A 611 -0.48 1.24 17.73
C PHE A 611 -0.59 2.76 17.52
N PRO A 612 0.53 3.51 17.49
CA PRO A 612 0.50 4.96 17.37
C PRO A 612 -0.17 5.43 16.07
N ILE A 613 -1.33 6.05 16.16
CA ILE A 613 -2.09 6.54 14.98
C ILE A 613 -2.20 8.07 15.00
N LEU A 614 -2.22 8.65 13.80
CA LEU A 614 -2.44 10.09 13.59
C LEU A 614 -3.19 10.30 12.27
N HIS A 615 -4.32 11.02 12.32
CA HIS A 615 -5.16 11.27 11.14
C HIS A 615 -5.52 9.99 10.37
N PRO A 616 -5.94 8.90 11.05
CA PRO A 616 -6.08 7.60 10.43
C PRO A 616 -7.25 7.56 9.44
N THR A 617 -7.09 6.75 8.38
CA THR A 617 -8.21 6.30 7.55
C THR A 617 -8.98 5.14 8.23
N GLN A 618 -8.28 4.33 9.03
CA GLN A 618 -8.82 3.30 9.88
C GLN A 618 -8.26 3.48 11.30
N ALA A 619 -9.12 3.78 12.26
CA ALA A 619 -8.70 4.18 13.61
C ALA A 619 -8.54 3.01 14.58
N THR A 620 -8.98 1.82 14.22
CA THR A 620 -8.95 0.61 15.07
C THR A 620 -8.49 -0.56 14.26
N SER A 621 -7.75 -1.47 14.87
CA SER A 621 -7.46 -2.78 14.33
C SER A 621 -8.77 -3.52 14.02
N GLY A 622 -8.80 -4.28 12.94
CA GLY A 622 -9.95 -5.05 12.46
C GLY A 622 -9.85 -6.54 12.74
N GLY A 623 -8.64 -7.07 12.77
CA GLY A 623 -8.34 -8.50 12.84
C GLY A 623 -7.32 -8.91 13.89
N GLY A 624 -6.59 -9.97 13.60
CA GLY A 624 -5.46 -10.46 14.38
C GLY A 624 -4.21 -9.62 14.10
N TRP A 625 -3.63 -9.79 12.93
CA TRP A 625 -2.62 -8.90 12.36
C TRP A 625 -3.28 -7.90 11.42
N ASP A 626 -3.03 -6.63 11.58
CA ASP A 626 -3.41 -5.60 10.61
C ASP A 626 -2.18 -4.95 10.00
N ALA A 627 -2.22 -4.68 8.71
CA ALA A 627 -1.23 -3.80 8.11
C ALA A 627 -1.35 -2.39 8.71
N TYR A 628 -0.23 -1.70 8.81
CA TYR A 628 -0.20 -0.28 9.16
C TYR A 628 0.47 0.54 8.07
N VAL A 629 0.14 1.82 8.00
CA VAL A 629 0.80 2.80 7.12
C VAL A 629 1.13 4.02 7.93
N THR A 630 2.42 4.33 8.04
CA THR A 630 2.91 5.44 8.89
C THR A 630 3.83 6.36 8.10
N ALA A 631 3.70 7.65 8.31
CA ALA A 631 4.62 8.67 7.83
C ALA A 631 5.22 9.46 8.97
N LEU A 632 6.56 9.52 9.00
CA LEU A 632 7.34 10.30 9.96
C LEU A 632 7.93 11.54 9.29
N ASP A 633 8.13 12.58 10.07
CA ASP A 633 8.88 13.75 9.63
C ASP A 633 10.37 13.43 9.43
N LYS A 634 11.07 14.28 8.72
CA LYS A 634 12.51 14.13 8.41
C LYS A 634 13.44 14.03 9.63
N THR A 635 12.94 14.37 10.82
CA THR A 635 13.69 14.35 12.09
C THR A 635 13.42 13.08 12.91
N GLY A 636 12.47 12.24 12.52
CA GLY A 636 12.08 11.03 13.25
C GLY A 636 11.38 11.29 14.57
N SER A 637 10.91 12.54 14.80
CA SER A 637 10.38 12.98 16.08
C SER A 637 8.85 13.13 16.11
N ARG A 638 8.18 13.09 14.95
CA ARG A 638 6.75 13.31 14.85
C ARG A 638 6.12 12.44 13.78
N LEU A 639 4.94 11.90 14.09
CA LEU A 639 4.03 11.37 13.09
C LEU A 639 3.52 12.52 12.22
N ARG A 640 3.41 12.27 10.93
CA ARG A 640 2.69 13.10 9.96
C ARG A 640 1.36 12.46 9.57
N PHE A 641 1.32 11.14 9.59
CA PHE A 641 0.16 10.30 9.31
C PHE A 641 0.43 8.91 9.88
N SER A 642 -0.59 8.24 10.40
CA SER A 642 -0.50 6.83 10.78
C SER A 642 -1.89 6.22 10.88
N THR A 643 -2.08 5.03 10.29
CA THR A 643 -3.36 4.33 10.20
C THR A 643 -3.18 2.83 10.18
N TYR A 644 -4.16 2.09 10.68
CA TYR A 644 -4.32 0.68 10.31
C TYR A 644 -4.84 0.57 8.87
N LEU A 645 -4.64 -0.58 8.26
CA LEU A 645 -5.15 -0.95 6.95
C LEU A 645 -5.42 -2.45 6.93
N GLY A 646 -6.66 -2.86 7.20
CA GLY A 646 -7.02 -4.27 7.24
C GLY A 646 -8.52 -4.49 7.37
N GLY A 647 -8.92 -5.75 7.39
CA GLY A 647 -10.28 -6.22 7.60
C GLY A 647 -10.39 -7.08 8.86
N SER A 648 -11.17 -8.15 8.80
CA SER A 648 -11.43 -9.03 9.95
C SER A 648 -10.48 -10.23 10.08
N GLY A 649 -9.68 -10.50 9.04
CA GLY A 649 -8.62 -11.52 9.02
C GLY A 649 -7.25 -10.93 9.33
N ASP A 650 -6.20 -11.66 8.97
CA ASP A 650 -4.84 -11.17 9.05
C ASP A 650 -4.46 -10.39 7.79
N ASP A 651 -3.83 -9.23 7.95
CA ASP A 651 -3.43 -8.34 6.89
C ASP A 651 -1.99 -7.89 7.07
N PHE A 652 -1.16 -8.06 6.03
CA PHE A 652 0.29 -7.78 6.08
C PHE A 652 0.68 -6.76 5.02
N GLY A 653 1.20 -5.60 5.44
CA GLY A 653 1.87 -4.66 4.54
C GLY A 653 3.29 -5.16 4.24
N ARG A 654 3.59 -5.45 2.96
CA ARG A 654 4.87 -6.03 2.53
C ARG A 654 5.71 -5.11 1.66
N GLY A 655 5.08 -4.15 0.99
CA GLY A 655 5.77 -3.20 0.13
C GLY A 655 5.16 -1.82 0.17
N ILE A 656 6.00 -0.77 0.14
CA ILE A 656 5.59 0.63 0.12
C ILE A 656 6.44 1.44 -0.85
N ALA A 657 5.80 2.31 -1.61
CA ALA A 657 6.45 3.29 -2.45
C ALA A 657 5.83 4.68 -2.25
N PHE A 658 6.64 5.72 -2.41
CA PHE A 658 6.20 7.10 -2.38
C PHE A 658 6.49 7.78 -3.71
N GLN A 659 5.48 8.29 -4.38
CA GLN A 659 5.65 9.01 -5.65
C GLN A 659 4.63 10.14 -5.80
N SER A 660 5.11 11.31 -6.18
CA SER A 660 4.27 12.51 -6.47
C SER A 660 3.27 12.81 -5.36
N GLY A 661 3.67 12.56 -4.09
CA GLY A 661 2.89 12.80 -2.89
C GLY A 661 1.85 11.71 -2.56
N GLY A 662 1.75 10.63 -3.31
CA GLY A 662 0.95 9.45 -2.97
C GLY A 662 1.80 8.37 -2.30
N ILE A 663 1.26 7.71 -1.29
CA ILE A 663 1.79 6.49 -0.70
C ILE A 663 1.08 5.32 -1.37
N TYR A 664 1.85 4.37 -1.88
CA TYR A 664 1.36 3.15 -2.51
C TYR A 664 1.83 1.96 -1.67
N ILE A 665 0.92 1.09 -1.32
CA ILE A 665 1.14 -0.06 -0.46
C ILE A 665 0.68 -1.33 -1.18
N THR A 666 1.44 -2.39 -1.04
CA THR A 666 1.03 -3.75 -1.41
C THR A 666 1.28 -4.71 -0.26
N GLY A 667 0.65 -5.85 -0.29
CA GLY A 667 0.83 -6.87 0.72
C GLY A 667 -0.04 -8.09 0.47
N GLN A 668 -0.36 -8.80 1.54
CA GLN A 668 -1.22 -9.96 1.56
C GLN A 668 -2.36 -9.74 2.53
N THR A 669 -3.56 -10.16 2.16
CA THR A 669 -4.75 -10.10 3.01
C THR A 669 -5.46 -11.45 3.04
N TYR A 670 -5.89 -11.85 4.22
CA TYR A 670 -6.82 -12.96 4.47
C TYR A 670 -8.24 -12.45 4.77
N SER A 671 -8.43 -11.14 4.66
CA SER A 671 -9.69 -10.46 4.98
C SER A 671 -10.61 -10.40 3.76
N VAL A 672 -11.72 -11.10 3.79
CA VAL A 672 -12.77 -10.98 2.76
C VAL A 672 -13.42 -9.59 2.73
N ASP A 673 -13.30 -8.83 3.82
CA ASP A 673 -13.79 -7.48 4.03
C ASP A 673 -12.68 -6.42 4.05
N PHE A 674 -11.48 -6.74 3.49
CA PHE A 674 -10.41 -5.77 3.31
C PHE A 674 -10.93 -4.51 2.58
N PRO A 675 -10.53 -3.30 3.02
CA PRO A 675 -11.09 -2.06 2.47
C PRO A 675 -10.66 -1.83 1.01
N THR A 676 -11.58 -2.04 0.08
CA THR A 676 -11.41 -1.75 -1.36
C THR A 676 -12.20 -0.52 -1.78
N THR A 677 -11.82 0.11 -2.91
CA THR A 677 -12.48 1.31 -3.42
C THR A 677 -13.41 0.99 -4.60
N SER A 678 -14.38 1.87 -4.86
CA SER A 678 -15.28 1.76 -6.00
C SER A 678 -14.53 1.78 -7.32
N GLY A 679 -14.89 0.87 -8.21
CA GLY A 679 -14.24 0.74 -9.50
C GLY A 679 -12.80 0.24 -9.41
N ALA A 680 -12.39 -0.33 -8.26
CA ALA A 680 -11.16 -1.09 -8.14
C ALA A 680 -11.07 -2.16 -9.24
N PHE A 681 -9.87 -2.51 -9.65
CA PHE A 681 -9.67 -3.57 -10.62
C PHE A 681 -10.33 -4.88 -10.16
N GLN A 682 -10.09 -5.27 -8.92
CA GLN A 682 -10.70 -6.43 -8.26
C GLN A 682 -11.28 -5.99 -6.92
N SER A 683 -12.58 -6.12 -6.79
CA SER A 683 -13.30 -5.66 -5.62
C SER A 683 -13.70 -6.77 -4.66
N GLY A 684 -13.59 -8.01 -5.08
CA GLY A 684 -13.91 -9.19 -4.30
C GLY A 684 -12.68 -10.04 -4.02
N PHE A 685 -12.60 -10.56 -2.82
CA PHE A 685 -11.66 -11.58 -2.39
C PHE A 685 -11.92 -12.89 -3.15
N THR A 686 -10.90 -13.54 -3.69
CA THR A 686 -11.05 -14.68 -4.58
C THR A 686 -10.30 -15.92 -4.13
N GLY A 687 -9.16 -15.80 -3.49
CA GLY A 687 -8.28 -16.90 -3.08
C GLY A 687 -8.46 -17.38 -1.65
N THR A 688 -7.51 -18.10 -1.14
CA THR A 688 -7.29 -18.34 0.30
C THR A 688 -6.59 -17.14 0.95
N SER A 689 -5.75 -16.46 0.17
CA SER A 689 -5.25 -15.11 0.42
C SER A 689 -5.09 -14.35 -0.90
N ASP A 690 -5.34 -13.05 -0.89
CA ASP A 690 -5.13 -12.18 -2.05
C ASP A 690 -4.03 -11.16 -1.77
N ALA A 691 -3.27 -10.78 -2.80
CA ALA A 691 -2.52 -9.55 -2.75
C ALA A 691 -3.47 -8.34 -2.76
N PHE A 692 -3.05 -7.23 -2.21
CA PHE A 692 -3.77 -5.96 -2.32
C PHE A 692 -2.86 -4.85 -2.83
N VAL A 693 -3.46 -3.83 -3.41
CA VAL A 693 -2.77 -2.60 -3.80
C VAL A 693 -3.60 -1.41 -3.34
N THR A 694 -3.03 -0.62 -2.43
CA THR A 694 -3.69 0.55 -1.86
C THR A 694 -2.87 1.80 -2.13
N LYS A 695 -3.53 2.86 -2.58
CA LYS A 695 -2.96 4.20 -2.69
C LYS A 695 -3.62 5.12 -1.69
N ILE A 696 -2.83 5.72 -0.82
CA ILE A 696 -3.25 6.80 0.08
C ILE A 696 -2.81 8.12 -0.53
N GLY A 697 -3.75 9.03 -0.71
CA GLY A 697 -3.51 10.30 -1.41
C GLY A 697 -2.76 11.34 -0.59
N ASN A 698 -2.46 12.45 -1.22
CA ASN A 698 -1.54 13.56 -0.90
C ASN A 698 -1.77 14.31 0.44
N LYS A 699 -1.81 13.66 1.61
CA LYS A 699 -1.87 14.34 2.90
C LYS A 699 -0.54 14.82 3.48
N LEU A 700 0.59 14.52 2.85
CA LEU A 700 1.88 14.51 3.53
C LEU A 700 2.87 15.59 3.07
N SER A 701 2.43 16.56 2.27
CA SER A 701 3.29 17.63 1.75
C SER A 701 3.30 18.92 2.60
N GLN A 702 3.06 18.82 3.92
CA GLN A 702 3.26 19.95 4.82
C GLN A 702 4.16 19.61 5.99
#